data_677866c7fa69495b90f956c8cf6a439b
#
_entry.id   677866c7fa69495b90f956c8cf6a439b
#
_cell.length_a   1.000
_cell.length_b   1.000
_cell.length_c   1.000
_cell.angle_alpha   90.00
_cell.angle_beta   90.00
_cell.angle_gamma   90.00
#
_symmetry.space_group_name_H-M   'P 1'
#
loop_
_entity.id
_entity.type
_entity.pdbx_description
1 polymer ?
#
loop_
_entity_poly.entity_id
_entity_poly.type
_entity_poly.pdbx_seq_one_letter_code
_entity_poly.pdbx_strand_id
1 'polypeptide(L)'
;MIKKIIYFITFVIIIVLFSTFYLSYFGIKTDRLNNSISNQLKKNYPKLNINFKEIQLLLKPFNLLINVETKNPKVIFEDKEIKLNKISTNYNIISFFRKEFGINTLDLETKNSKIQHIVKLLRLNKDTPQLYILDKVINKGKIFIKAKINFDEKGNIKNDYKISGKINNLYLKLLNKNEIKDLNLNFNYYDKNLDLKNVNLSYFDLKISGENISLKKNNKFYLVKGKLKNSKKIIPKEIISLILKKEGFDKITLSSENDFSFKINKKYRISDLNIKSKINLEEADLELKNKLIKNYIPDFENKFKFKNHVLDIKYKNSIFVKGNGKIEIGNKKEEIEYNLNFIDDKLSYDIVLFLNKLSLKLDLINFLKKEDVKSKINIRGKNNKNIIKFEQISLEANDTEILVENFELTNNLKIINFDKIKLNYTDKYKKKNDLIISKNKEAYIITGKEFDISDIVDEILKSDDKNSLKLFDKKNRIFKVNFDKNYIDKEHYLVKLKGKFKIKNNDLYDMDFDSKFSNNKNLSLSIKTKNNNKVTTFYSDFAKPFVKKYKFIKGFEEGKIDFSSTKKNKISNSKLKIYDFKLKELPALTKILTLASLQGIADILSGEGVRFDEFEMNFQNKKDLMEIKEIYAIGPAISILMDGYVEGDDLVSLRGTLVPATTINKFVGSIPILGDILVGKKTGEGVFGVSFKIKGPPKDLKTTVNPIKTLTPRFITRTLEKIKKTN
;
A
#
# COMPACT_ATOMS: atom_id res chain seq x y z
N MET A 1 -51.47 -96.67 -16.87
CA MET A 1 -50.09 -96.47 -16.44
C MET A 1 -49.58 -95.01 -16.66
N ILE A 2 -49.79 -94.40 -17.79
CA ILE A 2 -49.33 -93.07 -18.16
C ILE A 2 -49.87 -91.98 -17.23
N LYS A 3 -51.15 -91.92 -16.82
CA LYS A 3 -51.67 -90.92 -15.87
C LYS A 3 -50.97 -90.97 -14.49
N LYS A 4 -50.60 -92.11 -13.95
CA LYS A 4 -49.86 -92.25 -12.72
C LYS A 4 -48.43 -91.69 -12.77
N ILE A 5 -47.79 -91.90 -13.96
CA ILE A 5 -46.49 -91.35 -14.25
C ILE A 5 -46.56 -89.81 -14.35
N ILE A 6 -47.59 -89.28 -15.02
CA ILE A 6 -47.78 -87.80 -15.10
C ILE A 6 -48.03 -87.20 -13.69
N TYR A 7 -48.88 -87.81 -12.89
CA TYR A 7 -49.06 -87.32 -11.52
C TYR A 7 -47.82 -87.38 -10.64
N PHE A 8 -47.05 -88.45 -10.78
CA PHE A 8 -45.72 -88.55 -10.14
C PHE A 8 -44.78 -87.51 -10.59
N ILE A 9 -44.65 -87.26 -11.91
CA ILE A 9 -43.81 -86.21 -12.50
C ILE A 9 -44.29 -84.83 -12.05
N THR A 10 -45.57 -84.55 -12.07
CA THR A 10 -46.14 -83.31 -11.58
C THR A 10 -45.89 -83.07 -10.08
N PHE A 11 -46.01 -84.11 -9.24
CA PHE A 11 -45.69 -84.06 -7.83
C PHE A 11 -44.21 -83.79 -7.56
N VAL A 12 -43.34 -84.43 -8.32
CA VAL A 12 -41.91 -84.17 -8.27
C VAL A 12 -41.59 -82.75 -8.70
N ILE A 13 -42.20 -82.23 -9.74
CA ILE A 13 -42.08 -80.83 -10.19
C ILE A 13 -42.51 -79.83 -9.10
N ILE A 14 -43.63 -80.12 -8.45
CA ILE A 14 -44.15 -79.26 -7.36
C ILE A 14 -43.17 -79.29 -6.19
N ILE A 15 -42.63 -80.45 -5.82
CA ILE A 15 -41.60 -80.53 -4.75
C ILE A 15 -40.35 -79.74 -5.14
N VAL A 16 -39.90 -79.88 -6.36
CA VAL A 16 -38.73 -79.14 -6.83
C VAL A 16 -38.99 -77.65 -6.84
N LEU A 17 -40.14 -77.19 -7.31
CA LEU A 17 -40.55 -75.80 -7.29
C LEU A 17 -40.61 -75.26 -5.86
N PHE A 18 -41.26 -76.00 -4.94
CA PHE A 18 -41.37 -75.62 -3.53
C PHE A 18 -40.01 -75.61 -2.88
N SER A 19 -39.17 -76.61 -3.09
CA SER A 19 -37.82 -76.64 -2.59
C SER A 19 -36.95 -75.50 -3.13
N THR A 20 -37.08 -75.21 -4.39
CA THR A 20 -36.37 -74.10 -5.07
C THR A 20 -36.83 -72.76 -4.49
N PHE A 21 -38.15 -72.61 -4.30
CA PHE A 21 -38.72 -71.43 -3.65
C PHE A 21 -38.22 -71.28 -2.19
N TYR A 22 -38.26 -72.36 -1.40
CA TYR A 22 -37.77 -72.36 -0.03
C TYR A 22 -36.26 -72.01 0.03
N LEU A 23 -35.46 -72.63 -0.79
CA LEU A 23 -34.00 -72.38 -0.86
C LEU A 23 -33.71 -70.96 -1.38
N SER A 24 -34.54 -70.42 -2.21
CA SER A 24 -34.38 -69.07 -2.75
C SER A 24 -34.76 -67.97 -1.73
N TYR A 25 -35.78 -68.20 -0.93
CA TYR A 25 -36.33 -67.23 0.01
C TYR A 25 -35.77 -67.35 1.42
N PHE A 26 -35.77 -68.57 1.96
CA PHE A 26 -35.31 -68.83 3.34
C PHE A 26 -33.88 -69.33 3.42
N GLY A 27 -33.44 -70.10 2.42
CA GLY A 27 -32.12 -70.70 2.36
C GLY A 27 -31.86 -71.74 3.44
N ILE A 28 -30.61 -72.16 3.51
CA ILE A 28 -30.11 -73.06 4.54
C ILE A 28 -29.09 -72.31 5.42
N LYS A 29 -29.28 -72.37 6.72
CA LYS A 29 -28.31 -71.88 7.71
C LYS A 29 -27.49 -73.02 8.23
N THR A 30 -26.16 -72.88 8.24
CA THR A 30 -25.23 -73.89 8.67
C THR A 30 -23.98 -73.27 9.32
N ASP A 31 -23.42 -73.95 10.28
CA ASP A 31 -22.13 -73.65 10.94
C ASP A 31 -21.03 -74.63 10.50
N ARG A 32 -21.40 -75.72 9.81
CA ARG A 32 -20.45 -76.78 9.39
C ARG A 32 -19.30 -76.29 8.49
N LEU A 33 -19.51 -75.21 7.75
CA LEU A 33 -18.51 -74.63 6.87
C LEU A 33 -17.55 -73.64 7.59
N ASN A 34 -17.89 -73.22 8.80
CA ASN A 34 -17.13 -72.19 9.52
C ASN A 34 -15.67 -72.59 9.72
N ASN A 35 -15.41 -73.77 10.21
CA ASN A 35 -14.06 -74.23 10.49
C ASN A 35 -13.23 -74.43 9.23
N SER A 36 -13.82 -74.98 8.17
CA SER A 36 -13.14 -75.22 6.89
C SER A 36 -12.71 -73.89 6.25
N ILE A 37 -13.58 -72.90 6.22
CA ILE A 37 -13.28 -71.55 5.65
C ILE A 37 -12.24 -70.84 6.53
N SER A 38 -12.39 -70.87 7.86
CA SER A 38 -11.47 -70.24 8.79
C SER A 38 -10.05 -70.83 8.68
N ASN A 39 -9.95 -72.18 8.61
CA ASN A 39 -8.68 -72.85 8.49
C ASN A 39 -7.98 -72.59 7.14
N GLN A 40 -8.71 -72.52 6.05
CA GLN A 40 -8.17 -72.22 4.74
C GLN A 40 -7.70 -70.75 4.64
N LEU A 41 -8.39 -69.83 5.27
CA LEU A 41 -7.95 -68.44 5.39
C LEU A 41 -6.72 -68.28 6.25
N LYS A 42 -6.64 -68.99 7.37
CA LYS A 42 -5.46 -69.03 8.25
C LYS A 42 -4.21 -69.59 7.54
N LYS A 43 -4.38 -70.59 6.67
CA LYS A 43 -3.29 -71.19 5.91
C LYS A 43 -2.66 -70.15 4.95
N ASN A 44 -3.48 -69.31 4.32
CA ASN A 44 -2.99 -68.30 3.35
C ASN A 44 -2.60 -66.99 4.04
N TYR A 45 -3.20 -66.64 5.18
CA TYR A 45 -2.97 -65.42 5.94
C TYR A 45 -2.85 -65.74 7.43
N PRO A 46 -1.69 -66.19 7.95
CA PRO A 46 -1.54 -66.71 9.31
C PRO A 46 -1.94 -65.73 10.43
N LYS A 47 -1.82 -64.44 10.15
CA LYS A 47 -2.16 -63.35 11.10
C LYS A 47 -3.66 -62.96 11.07
N LEU A 48 -4.45 -63.52 10.16
CA LEU A 48 -5.87 -63.18 9.96
C LEU A 48 -6.72 -64.31 10.51
N ASN A 49 -7.58 -63.99 11.47
CA ASN A 49 -8.60 -64.89 12.00
C ASN A 49 -9.97 -64.34 11.72
N ILE A 50 -10.87 -65.14 11.16
CA ILE A 50 -12.25 -64.75 10.90
C ILE A 50 -13.16 -65.71 11.65
N ASN A 51 -13.98 -65.15 12.54
CA ASN A 51 -14.96 -65.89 13.30
C ASN A 51 -16.36 -65.65 12.72
N PHE A 52 -16.95 -66.69 12.16
CA PHE A 52 -18.32 -66.70 11.67
C PHE A 52 -19.26 -67.24 12.75
N LYS A 53 -20.47 -66.64 12.92
CA LYS A 53 -21.52 -67.20 13.76
C LYS A 53 -22.29 -68.27 13.01
N GLU A 54 -22.78 -67.91 11.84
CA GLU A 54 -23.67 -68.73 11.02
C GLU A 54 -23.48 -68.31 9.55
N ILE A 55 -23.51 -69.27 8.64
CA ILE A 55 -23.49 -69.04 7.21
C ILE A 55 -24.89 -69.39 6.65
N GLN A 56 -25.47 -68.51 5.85
CA GLN A 56 -26.72 -68.70 5.13
C GLN A 56 -26.44 -68.95 3.67
N LEU A 57 -26.99 -69.99 3.11
CA LEU A 57 -26.93 -70.38 1.69
C LEU A 57 -28.28 -70.06 1.07
N LEU A 58 -28.31 -69.20 0.07
CA LEU A 58 -29.52 -68.84 -0.68
C LEU A 58 -29.33 -69.20 -2.14
N LEU A 59 -30.27 -69.99 -2.67
CA LEU A 59 -30.27 -70.38 -4.09
C LEU A 59 -30.78 -69.24 -4.97
N LYS A 60 -30.10 -68.90 -6.07
CA LYS A 60 -30.54 -68.00 -7.13
C LYS A 60 -30.75 -68.80 -8.39
N PRO A 61 -31.93 -69.42 -8.56
CA PRO A 61 -32.14 -70.42 -9.63
C PRO A 61 -31.97 -69.91 -11.02
N PHE A 62 -32.45 -68.68 -11.28
CA PHE A 62 -32.38 -68.06 -12.60
C PHE A 62 -30.96 -67.84 -13.11
N ASN A 63 -29.99 -67.69 -12.22
CA ASN A 63 -28.60 -67.42 -12.57
C ASN A 63 -27.66 -68.59 -12.26
N LEU A 64 -28.21 -69.71 -11.80
CA LEU A 64 -27.47 -70.89 -11.33
C LEU A 64 -26.37 -70.53 -10.29
N LEU A 65 -26.71 -69.65 -9.36
CA LEU A 65 -25.79 -69.19 -8.35
C LEU A 65 -26.27 -69.60 -6.96
N ILE A 66 -25.35 -69.84 -6.04
CA ILE A 66 -25.57 -69.95 -4.59
C ILE A 66 -25.02 -68.66 -3.97
N ASN A 67 -25.88 -67.88 -3.34
CA ASN A 67 -25.43 -66.77 -2.51
C ASN A 67 -25.08 -67.29 -1.16
N VAL A 68 -23.83 -67.16 -0.76
CA VAL A 68 -23.28 -67.52 0.57
C VAL A 68 -23.13 -66.25 1.37
N GLU A 69 -23.86 -66.13 2.46
CA GLU A 69 -23.91 -64.93 3.28
C GLU A 69 -23.63 -65.24 4.74
N THR A 70 -22.84 -64.38 5.40
CA THR A 70 -22.69 -64.38 6.84
C THR A 70 -22.92 -63.00 7.42
N LYS A 71 -23.66 -62.90 8.51
CA LYS A 71 -23.96 -61.67 9.22
C LYS A 71 -23.12 -61.55 10.48
N ASN A 72 -22.65 -60.31 10.72
CA ASN A 72 -21.83 -59.93 11.86
C ASN A 72 -20.58 -60.81 12.10
N PRO A 73 -19.84 -61.17 11.03
CA PRO A 73 -18.57 -61.89 11.23
C PRO A 73 -17.53 -60.95 11.89
N LYS A 74 -16.61 -61.57 12.64
CA LYS A 74 -15.51 -60.82 13.26
C LYS A 74 -14.19 -61.18 12.56
N VAL A 75 -13.54 -60.16 12.07
CA VAL A 75 -12.19 -60.30 11.49
C VAL A 75 -11.20 -59.80 12.55
N ILE A 76 -10.39 -60.67 13.04
CA ILE A 76 -9.32 -60.37 14.00
C ILE A 76 -8.00 -60.43 13.26
N PHE A 77 -7.29 -59.30 13.28
CA PHE A 77 -5.95 -59.22 12.74
C PHE A 77 -4.97 -58.88 13.85
N GLU A 78 -4.04 -59.80 14.12
CA GLU A 78 -3.22 -59.80 15.35
C GLU A 78 -4.14 -59.66 16.57
N ASP A 79 -4.12 -58.52 17.25
CA ASP A 79 -4.92 -58.17 18.40
C ASP A 79 -6.08 -57.21 18.10
N LYS A 80 -6.32 -56.86 16.82
CA LYS A 80 -7.30 -55.83 16.41
C LYS A 80 -8.51 -56.42 15.72
N GLU A 81 -9.67 -56.19 16.35
CA GLU A 81 -10.96 -56.61 15.83
C GLU A 81 -11.52 -55.58 14.81
N ILE A 82 -11.88 -56.07 13.62
CA ILE A 82 -12.67 -55.36 12.61
C ILE A 82 -14.05 -56.02 12.57
N LYS A 83 -15.05 -55.24 12.94
CA LYS A 83 -16.44 -55.72 12.94
C LYS A 83 -17.06 -55.51 11.57
N LEU A 84 -17.53 -56.57 10.98
CA LEU A 84 -18.26 -56.52 9.72
C LEU A 84 -19.77 -56.64 10.01
N ASN A 85 -20.59 -56.03 9.14
CA ASN A 85 -22.04 -56.24 9.12
C ASN A 85 -22.33 -57.51 8.31
N LYS A 86 -21.69 -57.65 7.17
CA LYS A 86 -22.02 -58.69 6.22
C LYS A 86 -20.83 -59.05 5.35
N ILE A 87 -20.68 -60.28 5.06
CA ILE A 87 -19.89 -60.84 3.93
C ILE A 87 -20.84 -61.70 3.12
N SER A 88 -20.92 -61.49 1.81
CA SER A 88 -21.64 -62.36 0.92
C SER A 88 -20.89 -62.57 -0.37
N THR A 89 -21.02 -63.77 -0.89
CA THR A 89 -20.45 -64.14 -2.19
C THR A 89 -21.43 -64.89 -3.04
N ASN A 90 -21.40 -64.75 -4.34
CA ASN A 90 -22.16 -65.53 -5.31
C ASN A 90 -21.25 -66.60 -5.88
N TYR A 91 -21.58 -67.86 -5.63
CA TYR A 91 -20.84 -69.02 -6.14
C TYR A 91 -21.61 -69.63 -7.32
N ASN A 92 -20.93 -69.88 -8.45
CA ASN A 92 -21.52 -70.50 -9.63
C ASN A 92 -21.61 -72.01 -9.46
N ILE A 93 -22.82 -72.54 -9.53
CA ILE A 93 -23.09 -73.99 -9.34
C ILE A 93 -22.41 -74.82 -10.44
N ILE A 94 -22.37 -74.33 -11.68
CA ILE A 94 -21.73 -75.04 -12.79
C ILE A 94 -20.20 -75.19 -12.57
N SER A 95 -19.56 -74.17 -12.03
CA SER A 95 -18.13 -74.20 -11.72
C SER A 95 -17.76 -75.27 -10.66
N PHE A 96 -18.70 -75.60 -9.76
CA PHE A 96 -18.52 -76.68 -8.80
C PHE A 96 -18.36 -78.04 -9.54
N PHE A 97 -19.21 -78.32 -10.53
CA PHE A 97 -19.12 -79.57 -11.29
C PHE A 97 -17.89 -79.58 -12.20
N ARG A 98 -17.43 -78.43 -12.65
CA ARG A 98 -16.25 -78.32 -13.50
C ARG A 98 -14.92 -78.25 -12.74
N LYS A 99 -14.98 -78.20 -11.42
CA LYS A 99 -13.78 -77.99 -10.54
C LYS A 99 -13.04 -76.69 -10.85
N GLU A 100 -13.76 -75.66 -11.33
CA GLU A 100 -13.24 -74.33 -11.62
C GLU A 100 -13.47 -73.38 -10.43
N PHE A 101 -12.82 -72.17 -10.49
CA PHE A 101 -13.06 -71.14 -9.49
C PHE A 101 -14.49 -70.61 -9.64
N GLY A 102 -15.32 -70.81 -8.63
CA GLY A 102 -16.78 -70.55 -8.74
C GLY A 102 -17.24 -69.21 -8.12
N ILE A 103 -16.38 -68.45 -7.54
CA ILE A 103 -16.79 -67.17 -6.89
C ILE A 103 -16.87 -66.07 -7.96
N ASN A 104 -18.09 -65.56 -8.21
CA ASN A 104 -18.27 -64.47 -9.17
C ASN A 104 -18.13 -63.08 -8.57
N THR A 105 -18.66 -62.91 -7.35
CA THR A 105 -18.69 -61.61 -6.64
C THR A 105 -18.41 -61.80 -5.17
N LEU A 106 -17.73 -60.83 -4.54
CA LEU A 106 -17.62 -60.71 -3.09
C LEU A 106 -18.16 -59.34 -2.67
N ASP A 107 -19.20 -59.34 -1.90
CA ASP A 107 -19.80 -58.15 -1.28
C ASP A 107 -19.38 -58.12 0.20
N LEU A 108 -18.76 -57.03 0.61
CA LEU A 108 -18.25 -56.83 1.97
C LEU A 108 -18.80 -55.54 2.52
N GLU A 109 -19.34 -55.60 3.74
CA GLU A 109 -19.84 -54.42 4.45
C GLU A 109 -19.30 -54.41 5.89
N THR A 110 -18.58 -53.31 6.23
CA THR A 110 -18.02 -53.13 7.58
C THR A 110 -19.05 -52.47 8.51
N LYS A 111 -18.93 -52.66 9.82
CA LYS A 111 -19.45 -51.73 10.81
C LYS A 111 -18.53 -50.50 10.88
N ASN A 112 -18.97 -49.44 11.58
CA ASN A 112 -18.10 -48.31 11.89
C ASN A 112 -16.84 -48.77 12.64
N SER A 113 -15.74 -48.88 11.95
CA SER A 113 -14.46 -49.36 12.46
C SER A 113 -13.48 -48.23 12.61
N LYS A 114 -12.48 -48.36 13.50
CA LYS A 114 -11.35 -47.39 13.54
C LYS A 114 -10.58 -47.46 12.25
N ILE A 115 -10.37 -46.32 11.62
CA ILE A 115 -9.70 -46.22 10.30
C ILE A 115 -8.24 -46.72 10.37
N GLN A 116 -7.58 -46.56 11.53
CA GLN A 116 -6.22 -47.05 11.75
C GLN A 116 -6.17 -48.59 11.63
N HIS A 117 -7.18 -49.33 12.05
CA HIS A 117 -7.23 -50.79 11.94
C HIS A 117 -7.32 -51.20 10.46
N ILE A 118 -8.14 -50.49 9.68
CA ILE A 118 -8.27 -50.74 8.24
C ILE A 118 -6.94 -50.45 7.50
N VAL A 119 -6.28 -49.31 7.79
CA VAL A 119 -5.01 -48.95 7.17
C VAL A 119 -3.92 -50.00 7.51
N LYS A 120 -3.85 -50.45 8.75
CA LYS A 120 -2.92 -51.50 9.14
C LYS A 120 -3.16 -52.81 8.40
N LEU A 121 -4.42 -53.20 8.25
CA LEU A 121 -4.82 -54.38 7.51
C LEU A 121 -4.41 -54.30 6.03
N LEU A 122 -4.59 -53.12 5.40
CA LEU A 122 -4.18 -52.89 4.02
C LEU A 122 -2.65 -52.97 3.85
N ARG A 123 -1.90 -52.48 4.83
CA ARG A 123 -0.42 -52.53 4.82
C ARG A 123 0.13 -53.97 4.85
N LEU A 124 -0.59 -54.89 5.43
CA LEU A 124 -0.19 -56.28 5.45
C LEU A 124 -0.21 -56.97 4.08
N ASN A 125 -1.25 -56.62 3.32
CA ASN A 125 -1.37 -57.19 1.96
C ASN A 125 -0.31 -56.57 1.05
N LYS A 126 -0.09 -55.23 1.17
CA LYS A 126 0.91 -54.53 0.37
C LYS A 126 1.34 -53.27 1.12
N ASP A 127 2.52 -53.33 1.78
CA ASP A 127 3.06 -52.15 2.43
C ASP A 127 3.63 -51.18 1.39
N THR A 128 3.02 -50.03 1.29
CA THR A 128 3.42 -48.97 0.36
C THR A 128 3.72 -47.70 1.14
N PRO A 129 4.63 -46.84 0.62
CA PRO A 129 4.95 -45.56 1.27
C PRO A 129 3.70 -44.72 1.59
N GLN A 130 2.65 -44.82 0.76
CA GLN A 130 1.39 -44.11 0.94
C GLN A 130 0.60 -44.58 2.14
N LEU A 131 0.47 -45.92 2.29
CA LEU A 131 -0.19 -46.52 3.45
C LEU A 131 0.60 -46.26 4.74
N TYR A 132 1.93 -46.26 4.66
CA TYR A 132 2.78 -45.90 5.77
C TYR A 132 2.55 -44.46 6.23
N ILE A 133 2.50 -43.47 5.28
CA ILE A 133 2.21 -42.06 5.60
C ILE A 133 0.81 -41.94 6.19
N LEU A 134 -0.19 -42.57 5.60
CA LEU A 134 -1.57 -42.56 6.14
C LEU A 134 -1.63 -43.08 7.58
N ASP A 135 -0.93 -44.19 7.87
CA ASP A 135 -0.88 -44.74 9.24
C ASP A 135 -0.24 -43.76 10.24
N LYS A 136 0.74 -42.96 9.82
CA LYS A 136 1.40 -41.96 10.66
C LYS A 136 0.57 -40.69 10.85
N VAL A 137 -0.17 -40.29 9.81
CA VAL A 137 -0.94 -39.03 9.79
C VAL A 137 -2.31 -39.18 10.45
N ILE A 138 -2.91 -40.37 10.39
CA ILE A 138 -4.23 -40.62 10.98
C ILE A 138 -4.13 -40.76 12.50
N ASN A 139 -4.71 -39.82 13.24
CA ASN A 139 -4.72 -39.88 14.70
C ASN A 139 -5.97 -40.61 15.22
N LYS A 140 -7.16 -40.25 14.75
CA LYS A 140 -8.42 -40.92 15.10
C LYS A 140 -9.42 -40.78 13.95
N GLY A 141 -10.42 -41.62 13.93
CA GLY A 141 -11.52 -41.57 12.97
C GLY A 141 -12.21 -42.92 12.83
N LYS A 142 -13.44 -42.89 12.34
CA LYS A 142 -14.24 -44.07 12.04
C LYS A 142 -14.53 -44.14 10.55
N ILE A 143 -14.52 -45.37 10.02
CA ILE A 143 -14.82 -45.63 8.62
C ILE A 143 -15.87 -46.73 8.50
N PHE A 144 -16.77 -46.56 7.57
CA PHE A 144 -17.73 -47.55 7.12
C PHE A 144 -17.45 -47.80 5.63
N ILE A 145 -17.31 -49.06 5.21
CA ILE A 145 -16.98 -49.48 3.84
C ILE A 145 -18.00 -50.49 3.34
N LYS A 146 -18.44 -50.28 2.10
CA LYS A 146 -19.11 -51.28 1.26
C LYS A 146 -18.22 -51.54 0.06
N ALA A 147 -17.80 -52.78 -0.16
CA ALA A 147 -16.98 -53.18 -1.29
C ALA A 147 -17.69 -54.29 -2.07
N LYS A 148 -17.76 -54.12 -3.39
CA LYS A 148 -18.21 -55.16 -4.31
C LYS A 148 -17.04 -55.46 -5.26
N ILE A 149 -16.55 -56.68 -5.19
CA ILE A 149 -15.40 -57.18 -5.96
C ILE A 149 -15.90 -58.28 -6.90
N ASN A 150 -15.62 -58.15 -8.16
CA ASN A 150 -15.95 -59.15 -9.18
C ASN A 150 -14.68 -59.96 -9.52
N PHE A 151 -14.84 -61.23 -9.79
CA PHE A 151 -13.75 -62.15 -10.16
C PHE A 151 -13.99 -62.68 -11.57
N ASP A 152 -12.88 -63.03 -12.21
CA ASP A 152 -12.90 -63.81 -13.46
C ASP A 152 -12.97 -65.35 -13.19
N GLU A 153 -13.05 -66.15 -14.22
CA GLU A 153 -13.14 -67.62 -14.11
C GLU A 153 -11.86 -68.26 -13.53
N LYS A 154 -10.76 -67.50 -13.50
CA LYS A 154 -9.47 -67.93 -12.94
C LYS A 154 -9.27 -67.44 -11.48
N GLY A 155 -10.24 -66.69 -10.94
CA GLY A 155 -10.17 -66.16 -9.58
C GLY A 155 -9.38 -64.86 -9.49
N ASN A 156 -9.04 -64.18 -10.58
CA ASN A 156 -8.41 -62.88 -10.50
C ASN A 156 -9.49 -61.79 -10.32
N ILE A 157 -9.12 -60.75 -9.56
CA ILE A 157 -9.99 -59.58 -9.36
C ILE A 157 -10.12 -58.77 -10.63
N LYS A 158 -11.36 -58.58 -11.13
CA LYS A 158 -11.66 -57.73 -12.27
C LYS A 158 -11.47 -56.27 -11.89
N ASN A 159 -11.15 -55.43 -12.87
CA ASN A 159 -10.94 -53.98 -12.66
C ASN A 159 -12.23 -53.18 -12.42
N ASP A 160 -13.40 -53.79 -12.48
CA ASP A 160 -14.72 -53.16 -12.32
C ASP A 160 -15.24 -53.15 -10.87
N TYR A 161 -14.36 -53.45 -9.88
CA TYR A 161 -14.73 -53.41 -8.47
C TYR A 161 -15.17 -52.02 -8.02
N LYS A 162 -16.14 -51.97 -7.10
CA LYS A 162 -16.72 -50.75 -6.53
C LYS A 162 -16.54 -50.74 -5.02
N ILE A 163 -16.00 -49.64 -4.51
CA ILE A 163 -15.84 -49.45 -3.07
C ILE A 163 -16.49 -48.10 -2.71
N SER A 164 -17.44 -48.12 -1.82
CA SER A 164 -18.09 -46.92 -1.29
C SER A 164 -18.05 -46.89 0.21
N GLY A 165 -18.22 -45.75 0.81
CA GLY A 165 -18.23 -45.66 2.27
C GLY A 165 -18.37 -44.26 2.82
N LYS A 166 -18.23 -44.20 4.15
CA LYS A 166 -18.28 -42.95 4.91
C LYS A 166 -17.09 -42.91 5.87
N ILE A 167 -16.52 -41.75 5.99
CA ILE A 167 -15.52 -41.42 7.01
C ILE A 167 -16.16 -40.41 7.96
N ASN A 168 -16.03 -40.62 9.25
CA ASN A 168 -16.61 -39.77 10.29
C ASN A 168 -15.55 -39.39 11.32
N ASN A 169 -15.53 -38.09 11.66
CA ASN A 169 -14.69 -37.53 12.72
C ASN A 169 -13.19 -37.91 12.56
N LEU A 170 -12.72 -37.87 11.32
CA LEU A 170 -11.31 -38.13 11.04
C LEU A 170 -10.46 -36.95 11.48
N TYR A 171 -9.44 -37.22 12.28
CA TYR A 171 -8.43 -36.29 12.72
C TYR A 171 -7.09 -36.69 12.12
N LEU A 172 -6.54 -35.76 11.33
CA LEU A 172 -5.23 -35.93 10.66
C LEU A 172 -4.24 -34.94 11.26
N LYS A 173 -3.07 -35.46 11.63
CA LYS A 173 -1.92 -34.67 12.02
C LYS A 173 -0.90 -34.73 10.89
N LEU A 174 -0.83 -33.65 10.10
CA LEU A 174 0.03 -33.58 8.93
C LEU A 174 1.52 -33.49 9.31
N LEU A 175 2.40 -33.88 8.39
CA LEU A 175 3.86 -33.92 8.64
C LEU A 175 4.45 -32.54 8.99
N ASN A 176 3.83 -31.45 8.54
CA ASN A 176 4.20 -30.07 8.86
C ASN A 176 3.61 -29.55 10.18
N LYS A 177 3.10 -30.43 11.04
CA LYS A 177 2.42 -30.14 12.31
C LYS A 177 1.03 -29.48 12.17
N ASN A 178 0.54 -29.22 10.97
CA ASN A 178 -0.82 -28.74 10.77
C ASN A 178 -1.82 -29.85 11.02
N GLU A 179 -3.03 -29.48 11.45
CA GLU A 179 -4.08 -30.43 11.84
C GLU A 179 -5.34 -30.23 11.02
N ILE A 180 -5.93 -31.33 10.55
CA ILE A 180 -7.28 -31.36 9.98
C ILE A 180 -8.16 -32.10 10.97
N LYS A 181 -9.18 -31.42 11.48
CA LYS A 181 -10.11 -31.97 12.47
C LYS A 181 -11.50 -32.17 11.85
N ASP A 182 -12.27 -33.05 12.46
CA ASP A 182 -13.68 -33.30 12.15
C ASP A 182 -13.97 -33.56 10.67
N LEU A 183 -13.00 -34.22 9.98
CA LEU A 183 -13.18 -34.55 8.59
C LEU A 183 -14.23 -35.66 8.45
N ASN A 184 -15.34 -35.30 7.82
CA ASN A 184 -16.44 -36.18 7.48
C ASN A 184 -16.60 -36.16 5.96
N LEU A 185 -16.79 -37.34 5.35
CA LEU A 185 -17.03 -37.45 3.91
C LEU A 185 -17.68 -38.78 3.54
N ASN A 186 -18.34 -38.80 2.40
CA ASN A 186 -18.72 -40.00 1.68
C ASN A 186 -17.77 -40.20 0.50
N PHE A 187 -17.36 -41.41 0.24
CA PHE A 187 -16.51 -41.73 -0.91
C PHE A 187 -17.08 -42.86 -1.78
N ASN A 188 -16.85 -42.75 -3.09
CA ASN A 188 -17.12 -43.80 -4.04
C ASN A 188 -15.88 -44.01 -4.92
N TYR A 189 -15.35 -45.23 -4.95
CA TYR A 189 -14.25 -45.63 -5.80
C TYR A 189 -14.72 -46.67 -6.83
N TYR A 190 -14.56 -46.38 -8.09
CA TYR A 190 -14.92 -47.25 -9.20
C TYR A 190 -14.08 -46.92 -10.42
N ASP A 191 -13.74 -47.91 -11.19
CA ASP A 191 -12.96 -47.74 -12.44
C ASP A 191 -11.75 -46.79 -12.28
N LYS A 192 -10.97 -46.99 -11.22
CA LYS A 192 -9.79 -46.16 -10.87
C LYS A 192 -10.09 -44.68 -10.61
N ASN A 193 -11.38 -44.31 -10.45
CA ASN A 193 -11.82 -42.97 -10.08
C ASN A 193 -12.28 -42.96 -8.63
N LEU A 194 -12.04 -41.86 -7.94
CA LEU A 194 -12.50 -41.64 -6.56
C LEU A 194 -13.31 -40.35 -6.51
N ASP A 195 -14.58 -40.47 -6.13
CA ASP A 195 -15.47 -39.33 -5.91
C ASP A 195 -15.70 -39.15 -4.42
N LEU A 196 -15.53 -37.93 -3.91
CA LEU A 196 -15.78 -37.54 -2.54
C LEU A 196 -16.99 -36.60 -2.52
N LYS A 197 -17.94 -36.88 -1.65
CA LYS A 197 -19.19 -36.11 -1.46
C LYS A 197 -19.35 -35.73 0.01
N ASN A 198 -20.08 -34.64 0.27
CA ASN A 198 -20.41 -34.18 1.62
C ASN A 198 -19.16 -34.02 2.49
N VAL A 199 -18.07 -33.52 1.92
CA VAL A 199 -16.83 -33.28 2.63
C VAL A 199 -17.01 -32.10 3.59
N ASN A 200 -16.76 -32.31 4.86
CA ASN A 200 -16.76 -31.26 5.88
C ASN A 200 -15.52 -31.47 6.76
N LEU A 201 -14.80 -30.41 7.02
CA LEU A 201 -13.57 -30.44 7.82
C LEU A 201 -13.37 -29.13 8.57
N SER A 202 -12.52 -29.15 9.57
CA SER A 202 -12.01 -27.97 10.26
C SER A 202 -10.49 -27.89 10.13
N TYR A 203 -10.01 -26.71 9.69
CA TYR A 203 -8.58 -26.42 9.54
C TYR A 203 -8.30 -25.06 10.20
N PHE A 204 -7.47 -25.02 11.25
CA PHE A 204 -7.30 -23.86 12.14
C PHE A 204 -8.65 -23.26 12.57
N ASP A 205 -9.60 -24.12 13.01
CA ASP A 205 -10.97 -23.76 13.41
C ASP A 205 -11.84 -23.12 12.31
N LEU A 206 -11.33 -23.01 11.08
CA LEU A 206 -12.12 -22.62 9.92
C LEU A 206 -12.87 -23.86 9.40
N LYS A 207 -14.21 -23.81 9.42
CA LYS A 207 -15.06 -24.87 8.86
C LYS A 207 -15.10 -24.75 7.34
N ILE A 208 -14.72 -25.82 6.67
CA ILE A 208 -14.66 -25.93 5.21
C ILE A 208 -15.57 -27.07 4.78
N SER A 209 -16.43 -26.83 3.79
CA SER A 209 -17.22 -27.83 3.11
C SER A 209 -16.71 -28.06 1.69
N GLY A 210 -16.78 -29.32 1.23
CA GLY A 210 -16.37 -29.70 -0.11
C GLY A 210 -17.50 -30.36 -0.89
N GLU A 211 -17.65 -29.98 -2.14
CA GLU A 211 -18.65 -30.53 -3.05
C GLU A 211 -17.98 -31.09 -4.31
N ASN A 212 -18.46 -32.25 -4.77
CA ASN A 212 -18.07 -32.85 -6.06
C ASN A 212 -16.54 -32.95 -6.23
N ILE A 213 -15.83 -33.39 -5.20
CA ILE A 213 -14.39 -33.61 -5.29
C ILE A 213 -14.16 -34.95 -5.96
N SER A 214 -13.44 -34.94 -7.10
CA SER A 214 -13.16 -36.13 -7.88
C SER A 214 -11.67 -36.29 -8.15
N LEU A 215 -11.22 -37.53 -8.07
CA LEU A 215 -9.88 -37.99 -8.45
C LEU A 215 -10.02 -38.94 -9.62
N LYS A 216 -9.59 -38.55 -10.82
CA LYS A 216 -9.65 -39.38 -12.02
C LYS A 216 -8.26 -39.80 -12.46
N LYS A 217 -8.03 -41.11 -12.57
CA LYS A 217 -6.75 -41.65 -13.01
C LYS A 217 -6.61 -41.58 -14.53
N ASN A 218 -5.53 -40.96 -14.99
CA ASN A 218 -5.06 -41.05 -16.37
C ASN A 218 -3.76 -41.88 -16.39
N ASN A 219 -3.29 -42.31 -17.55
CA ASN A 219 -2.07 -43.13 -17.69
C ASN A 219 -0.82 -42.51 -17.04
N LYS A 220 -0.69 -41.18 -17.05
CA LYS A 220 0.49 -40.44 -16.57
C LYS A 220 0.28 -39.71 -15.23
N PHE A 221 -0.97 -39.38 -14.87
CA PHE A 221 -1.29 -38.53 -13.69
C PHE A 221 -2.69 -38.83 -13.15
N TYR A 222 -2.97 -38.31 -11.95
CA TYR A 222 -4.33 -38.21 -11.40
C TYR A 222 -4.80 -36.76 -11.57
N LEU A 223 -5.97 -36.57 -12.16
CA LEU A 223 -6.62 -35.26 -12.23
C LEU A 223 -7.55 -35.10 -11.03
N VAL A 224 -7.30 -34.13 -10.19
CA VAL A 224 -8.12 -33.78 -9.03
C VAL A 224 -8.91 -32.52 -9.35
N LYS A 225 -10.22 -32.56 -9.12
CA LYS A 225 -11.12 -31.39 -9.27
C LYS A 225 -12.10 -31.37 -8.13
N GLY A 226 -12.58 -30.19 -7.75
CA GLY A 226 -13.58 -30.05 -6.74
C GLY A 226 -13.92 -28.61 -6.41
N LYS A 227 -14.88 -28.44 -5.52
CA LYS A 227 -15.29 -27.14 -4.98
C LYS A 227 -15.16 -27.19 -3.47
N LEU A 228 -14.54 -26.15 -2.90
CA LEU A 228 -14.46 -25.92 -1.45
C LEU A 228 -15.16 -24.60 -1.10
N LYS A 229 -15.88 -24.61 0.00
CA LYS A 229 -16.59 -23.42 0.52
C LYS A 229 -16.30 -23.24 1.99
N ASN A 230 -16.19 -22.00 2.42
CA ASN A 230 -16.31 -21.65 3.84
C ASN A 230 -17.41 -20.61 4.04
N SER A 231 -18.15 -20.76 5.13
CA SER A 231 -19.12 -19.76 5.57
C SER A 231 -18.42 -18.53 6.11
N LYS A 232 -19.15 -17.40 6.19
CA LYS A 232 -18.67 -16.15 6.77
C LYS A 232 -18.07 -16.38 8.17
N LYS A 233 -16.78 -16.09 8.31
CA LYS A 233 -16.04 -16.21 9.55
C LYS A 233 -14.80 -15.33 9.56
N ILE A 234 -14.31 -15.00 10.76
CA ILE A 234 -12.98 -14.40 10.94
C ILE A 234 -11.93 -15.45 10.55
N ILE A 235 -11.03 -15.10 9.67
CA ILE A 235 -9.94 -15.97 9.21
C ILE A 235 -8.82 -15.96 10.26
N PRO A 236 -8.38 -17.13 10.71
CA PRO A 236 -7.27 -17.25 11.66
C PRO A 236 -5.98 -16.62 11.12
N LYS A 237 -5.18 -16.00 11.99
CA LYS A 237 -3.93 -15.34 11.63
C LYS A 237 -2.93 -16.28 10.95
N GLU A 238 -2.92 -17.54 11.34
CA GLU A 238 -2.12 -18.61 10.77
C GLU A 238 -2.43 -18.81 9.27
N ILE A 239 -3.71 -18.78 8.89
CA ILE A 239 -4.13 -18.89 7.48
C ILE A 239 -3.77 -17.60 6.72
N ILE A 240 -3.98 -16.44 7.33
CA ILE A 240 -3.60 -15.14 6.73
C ILE A 240 -2.10 -15.12 6.40
N SER A 241 -1.26 -15.54 7.34
CA SER A 241 0.20 -15.57 7.16
C SER A 241 0.67 -16.57 6.09
N LEU A 242 -0.02 -17.69 5.93
CA LEU A 242 0.25 -18.67 4.87
C LEU A 242 -0.04 -18.12 3.47
N ILE A 243 -1.07 -17.27 3.34
CA ILE A 243 -1.54 -16.75 2.05
C ILE A 243 -0.84 -15.42 1.70
N LEU A 244 -0.80 -14.51 2.64
CA LEU A 244 -0.39 -13.11 2.42
C LEU A 244 1.03 -12.88 2.93
N LYS A 245 1.98 -13.61 2.82
CA LYS A 245 3.43 -13.43 3.13
C LYS A 245 3.89 -12.00 3.60
N LYS A 246 2.96 -11.07 3.84
CA LYS A 246 3.15 -9.69 4.28
C LYS A 246 2.37 -9.44 5.56
N GLU A 247 3.05 -8.80 6.51
CA GLU A 247 2.44 -8.27 7.73
C GLU A 247 1.61 -7.01 7.42
N GLY A 248 0.63 -6.72 8.25
CA GLY A 248 -0.17 -5.50 8.17
C GLY A 248 -1.69 -5.72 8.13
N PHE A 249 -2.14 -6.90 7.67
CA PHE A 249 -3.56 -7.27 7.81
C PHE A 249 -3.84 -7.83 9.20
N ASP A 250 -4.83 -7.25 9.87
CA ASP A 250 -5.20 -7.70 11.22
C ASP A 250 -6.47 -8.55 11.17
N LYS A 251 -7.63 -7.98 11.08
CA LYS A 251 -8.91 -8.68 11.11
C LYS A 251 -9.44 -8.89 9.70
N ILE A 252 -9.58 -10.15 9.26
CA ILE A 252 -10.21 -10.49 7.98
C ILE A 252 -11.44 -11.35 8.24
N THR A 253 -12.61 -10.87 7.84
CA THR A 253 -13.88 -11.61 7.89
C THR A 253 -14.38 -11.83 6.48
N LEU A 254 -14.49 -13.09 6.08
CA LEU A 254 -14.92 -13.44 4.72
C LEU A 254 -15.66 -14.76 4.65
N SER A 255 -16.38 -14.96 3.53
CA SER A 255 -16.81 -16.25 3.03
C SER A 255 -16.23 -16.48 1.63
N SER A 256 -16.01 -17.74 1.24
CA SER A 256 -15.47 -18.05 -0.08
C SER A 256 -16.07 -19.31 -0.70
N GLU A 257 -16.12 -19.30 -2.04
CA GLU A 257 -16.33 -20.46 -2.88
C GLU A 257 -15.15 -20.62 -3.82
N ASN A 258 -14.53 -21.81 -3.80
CA ASN A 258 -13.27 -22.06 -4.48
C ASN A 258 -13.38 -23.29 -5.37
N ASP A 259 -13.38 -23.12 -6.68
CA ASP A 259 -13.22 -24.21 -7.64
C ASP A 259 -11.73 -24.46 -7.85
N PHE A 260 -11.30 -25.71 -7.73
CA PHE A 260 -9.91 -26.07 -7.92
C PHE A 260 -9.73 -27.25 -8.87
N SER A 261 -8.63 -27.27 -9.58
CA SER A 261 -8.16 -28.44 -10.31
C SER A 261 -6.63 -28.49 -10.34
N PHE A 262 -6.08 -29.69 -10.24
CA PHE A 262 -4.64 -29.91 -10.35
C PHE A 262 -4.35 -31.34 -10.79
N LYS A 263 -3.12 -31.58 -11.25
CA LYS A 263 -2.62 -32.90 -11.58
C LYS A 263 -1.65 -33.40 -10.52
N ILE A 264 -1.72 -34.70 -10.21
CA ILE A 264 -0.73 -35.38 -9.35
C ILE A 264 -0.05 -36.44 -10.20
N ASN A 265 1.25 -36.39 -10.36
CA ASN A 265 2.00 -37.41 -11.09
C ASN A 265 2.27 -38.66 -10.23
N LYS A 266 2.90 -39.72 -10.80
CA LYS A 266 3.23 -40.96 -10.09
C LYS A 266 4.22 -40.77 -8.92
N LYS A 267 4.96 -39.66 -8.90
CA LYS A 267 5.85 -39.26 -7.79
C LYS A 267 5.17 -38.33 -6.77
N TYR A 268 3.83 -38.19 -6.82
CA TYR A 268 3.01 -37.34 -5.95
C TYR A 268 3.32 -35.85 -6.01
N ARG A 269 3.93 -35.38 -7.10
CA ARG A 269 4.15 -33.94 -7.31
C ARG A 269 2.93 -33.33 -7.96
N ILE A 270 2.49 -32.19 -7.40
CA ILE A 270 1.39 -31.39 -7.92
C ILE A 270 1.88 -30.54 -9.10
N SER A 271 1.10 -30.49 -10.15
CA SER A 271 1.29 -29.61 -11.31
C SER A 271 -0.06 -29.10 -11.83
N ASP A 272 -0.02 -28.11 -12.70
CA ASP A 272 -1.21 -27.52 -13.37
C ASP A 272 -2.30 -27.08 -12.37
N LEU A 273 -1.88 -26.49 -11.26
CA LEU A 273 -2.80 -25.97 -10.25
C LEU A 273 -3.58 -24.78 -10.83
N ASN A 274 -4.90 -24.91 -10.84
CA ASN A 274 -5.83 -23.87 -11.25
C ASN A 274 -6.87 -23.70 -10.15
N ILE A 275 -7.03 -22.47 -9.67
CA ILE A 275 -8.00 -22.11 -8.63
C ILE A 275 -8.81 -20.91 -9.13
N LYS A 276 -10.12 -21.00 -8.97
CA LYS A 276 -11.05 -19.89 -9.18
C LYS A 276 -11.82 -19.69 -7.89
N SER A 277 -11.70 -18.52 -7.29
CA SER A 277 -12.33 -18.21 -6.00
C SER A 277 -13.24 -17.01 -6.14
N LYS A 278 -14.47 -17.14 -5.64
CA LYS A 278 -15.37 -16.02 -5.35
C LYS A 278 -15.34 -15.77 -3.85
N ILE A 279 -14.98 -14.57 -3.45
CA ILE A 279 -14.83 -14.20 -2.04
C ILE A 279 -15.73 -13.01 -1.73
N ASN A 280 -16.55 -13.13 -0.70
CA ASN A 280 -17.26 -12.01 -0.12
C ASN A 280 -16.49 -11.60 1.15
N LEU A 281 -15.69 -10.55 1.04
CA LEU A 281 -14.96 -9.95 2.13
C LEU A 281 -15.85 -8.93 2.84
N GLU A 282 -16.25 -9.21 4.06
CA GLU A 282 -17.06 -8.29 4.85
C GLU A 282 -16.22 -7.17 5.44
N GLU A 283 -15.09 -7.53 6.01
CA GLU A 283 -14.18 -6.57 6.66
C GLU A 283 -12.74 -7.08 6.59
N ALA A 284 -11.82 -6.18 6.29
CA ALA A 284 -10.38 -6.38 6.49
C ALA A 284 -9.72 -5.06 6.88
N ASP A 285 -8.84 -5.10 7.86
CA ASP A 285 -8.10 -3.97 8.37
C ASP A 285 -6.64 -4.07 7.89
N LEU A 286 -6.13 -2.98 7.30
CA LEU A 286 -4.74 -2.85 6.88
C LEU A 286 -4.09 -1.67 7.60
N GLU A 287 -3.14 -1.95 8.49
CA GLU A 287 -2.34 -0.93 9.14
C GLU A 287 -1.15 -0.52 8.26
N LEU A 288 -0.98 0.79 8.08
CA LEU A 288 0.14 1.38 7.38
C LEU A 288 0.85 2.40 8.25
N LYS A 289 2.03 2.07 8.73
CA LYS A 289 2.87 2.97 9.56
C LYS A 289 3.56 4.07 8.73
N ASN A 290 2.89 4.66 7.77
CA ASN A 290 3.46 5.70 6.91
C ASN A 290 2.83 7.07 7.20
N LYS A 291 3.54 7.90 7.97
CA LYS A 291 3.11 9.25 8.34
C LYS A 291 2.94 10.20 7.14
N LEU A 292 3.58 9.91 6.01
CA LEU A 292 3.51 10.77 4.82
C LEU A 292 2.11 10.80 4.19
N ILE A 293 1.33 9.73 4.32
CA ILE A 293 -0.03 9.66 3.76
C ILE A 293 -0.93 10.74 4.36
N LYS A 294 -0.77 11.04 5.65
CA LYS A 294 -1.55 12.08 6.35
C LYS A 294 -1.34 13.48 5.78
N ASN A 295 -0.18 13.75 5.18
CA ASN A 295 0.08 15.04 4.52
C ASN A 295 -0.78 15.21 3.25
N TYR A 296 -1.19 14.12 2.62
CA TYR A 296 -2.00 14.12 1.40
C TYR A 296 -3.48 13.86 1.69
N ILE A 297 -3.79 13.02 2.66
CA ILE A 297 -5.14 12.67 3.12
C ILE A 297 -5.24 13.03 4.61
N PRO A 298 -5.74 14.21 4.96
CA PRO A 298 -5.80 14.70 6.35
C PRO A 298 -6.55 13.76 7.30
N ASP A 299 -7.59 13.09 6.80
CA ASP A 299 -8.43 12.14 7.54
C ASP A 299 -7.77 10.78 7.81
N PHE A 300 -6.56 10.52 7.31
CA PHE A 300 -5.90 9.24 7.45
C PHE A 300 -5.37 9.00 8.89
N GLU A 301 -5.79 7.88 9.48
CA GLU A 301 -5.45 7.46 10.85
C GLU A 301 -4.55 6.21 10.88
N ASN A 302 -3.57 6.10 9.97
CA ASN A 302 -2.64 4.96 9.83
C ASN A 302 -3.31 3.60 9.52
N LYS A 303 -4.59 3.61 9.14
CA LYS A 303 -5.36 2.40 8.90
C LYS A 303 -6.32 2.57 7.73
N PHE A 304 -6.36 1.56 6.85
CA PHE A 304 -7.42 1.38 5.86
C PHE A 304 -8.32 0.22 6.30
N LYS A 305 -9.63 0.43 6.24
CA LYS A 305 -10.59 -0.64 6.44
C LYS A 305 -11.33 -0.94 5.14
N PHE A 306 -11.22 -2.16 4.67
CA PHE A 306 -11.94 -2.64 3.50
C PHE A 306 -13.26 -3.26 3.95
N LYS A 307 -14.38 -2.87 3.36
CA LYS A 307 -15.71 -3.34 3.74
C LYS A 307 -16.55 -3.74 2.53
N ASN A 308 -17.25 -4.86 2.66
CA ASN A 308 -18.20 -5.36 1.67
C ASN A 308 -17.60 -5.51 0.27
N HIS A 309 -16.39 -6.11 0.19
CA HIS A 309 -15.77 -6.39 -1.11
C HIS A 309 -16.24 -7.71 -1.69
N VAL A 310 -16.51 -7.69 -2.98
CA VAL A 310 -16.67 -8.89 -3.81
C VAL A 310 -15.40 -9.08 -4.61
N LEU A 311 -14.77 -10.25 -4.48
CA LEU A 311 -13.50 -10.58 -5.12
C LEU A 311 -13.65 -11.80 -6.02
N ASP A 312 -13.21 -11.68 -7.26
CA ASP A 312 -12.97 -12.80 -8.16
C ASP A 312 -11.45 -13.03 -8.28
N ILE A 313 -10.99 -14.18 -7.79
CA ILE A 313 -9.58 -14.55 -7.83
C ILE A 313 -9.38 -15.73 -8.78
N LYS A 314 -8.39 -15.63 -9.65
CA LYS A 314 -7.96 -16.71 -10.55
C LYS A 314 -6.46 -16.95 -10.36
N TYR A 315 -6.11 -18.20 -10.14
CA TYR A 315 -4.72 -18.66 -10.07
C TYR A 315 -4.46 -19.72 -11.11
N LYS A 316 -3.48 -19.51 -11.97
CA LYS A 316 -2.98 -20.50 -12.96
C LYS A 316 -1.52 -20.24 -13.26
N ASN A 317 -0.58 -19.93 -12.76
CA ASN A 317 0.80 -19.46 -12.94
C ASN A 317 0.94 -18.00 -12.52
N SER A 318 -0.15 -17.27 -12.48
CA SER A 318 -0.26 -15.91 -11.97
C SER A 318 -1.50 -15.82 -11.08
N ILE A 319 -1.53 -14.84 -10.18
CA ILE A 319 -2.72 -14.53 -9.38
C ILE A 319 -3.38 -13.29 -9.97
N PHE A 320 -4.56 -13.46 -10.53
CA PHE A 320 -5.40 -12.34 -10.96
C PHE A 320 -6.50 -12.13 -9.95
N VAL A 321 -6.66 -10.89 -9.47
CA VAL A 321 -7.69 -10.47 -8.52
C VAL A 321 -8.48 -9.33 -9.13
N LYS A 322 -9.77 -9.51 -9.29
CA LYS A 322 -10.72 -8.43 -9.60
C LYS A 322 -11.60 -8.22 -8.37
N GLY A 323 -11.73 -6.99 -7.93
CA GLY A 323 -12.54 -6.68 -6.76
C GLY A 323 -13.16 -5.30 -6.81
N ASN A 324 -14.25 -5.16 -6.09
CA ASN A 324 -14.91 -3.88 -5.83
C ASN A 324 -15.52 -3.91 -4.44
N GLY A 325 -15.66 -2.74 -3.83
CA GLY A 325 -16.21 -2.60 -2.49
C GLY A 325 -16.01 -1.21 -1.93
N LYS A 326 -15.99 -1.09 -0.60
CA LYS A 326 -15.83 0.18 0.11
C LYS A 326 -14.53 0.21 0.89
N ILE A 327 -13.80 1.31 0.79
CA ILE A 327 -12.65 1.62 1.64
C ILE A 327 -13.05 2.70 2.65
N GLU A 328 -12.76 2.47 3.92
CA GLU A 328 -12.98 3.43 5.00
C GLU A 328 -11.63 4.00 5.45
N ILE A 329 -11.50 5.31 5.42
CA ILE A 329 -10.31 6.07 5.79
C ILE A 329 -10.73 7.09 6.86
N GLY A 330 -10.21 6.94 8.08
CA GLY A 330 -10.81 7.61 9.22
C GLY A 330 -12.28 7.19 9.38
N ASN A 331 -13.19 8.16 9.39
CA ASN A 331 -14.63 7.92 9.49
C ASN A 331 -15.37 8.00 8.14
N LYS A 332 -14.62 8.11 7.02
CA LYS A 332 -15.19 8.35 5.69
C LYS A 332 -15.12 7.10 4.83
N LYS A 333 -16.23 6.78 4.15
CA LYS A 333 -16.38 5.60 3.30
C LYS A 333 -16.41 6.03 1.84
N GLU A 334 -15.51 5.45 1.04
CA GLU A 334 -15.40 5.66 -0.39
C GLU A 334 -15.53 4.34 -1.15
N GLU A 335 -15.89 4.40 -2.42
CA GLU A 335 -15.98 3.23 -3.27
C GLU A 335 -14.65 3.01 -4.00
N ILE A 336 -14.27 1.73 -4.15
CA ILE A 336 -13.03 1.33 -4.81
C ILE A 336 -13.29 0.12 -5.72
N GLU A 337 -12.70 0.16 -6.92
CA GLU A 337 -12.63 -0.97 -7.86
C GLU A 337 -11.17 -1.23 -8.19
N TYR A 338 -10.80 -2.49 -8.34
CA TYR A 338 -9.41 -2.81 -8.67
C TYR A 338 -9.27 -4.13 -9.43
N ASN A 339 -8.24 -4.14 -10.30
CA ASN A 339 -7.72 -5.32 -10.95
C ASN A 339 -6.24 -5.45 -10.60
N LEU A 340 -5.85 -6.56 -10.00
CA LEU A 340 -4.48 -6.84 -9.59
C LEU A 340 -3.99 -8.11 -10.29
N ASN A 341 -2.77 -8.08 -10.80
CA ASN A 341 -2.15 -9.25 -11.41
C ASN A 341 -0.74 -9.45 -10.85
N PHE A 342 -0.54 -10.56 -10.16
CA PHE A 342 0.73 -10.96 -9.57
C PHE A 342 1.37 -12.03 -10.44
N ILE A 343 2.54 -11.75 -11.01
CA ILE A 343 3.36 -12.69 -11.76
C ILE A 343 4.73 -12.71 -11.10
N ASP A 344 5.11 -13.82 -10.52
CA ASP A 344 6.29 -13.94 -9.66
C ASP A 344 6.29 -12.84 -8.57
N ASP A 345 7.34 -12.00 -8.52
CA ASP A 345 7.44 -10.87 -7.58
C ASP A 345 6.96 -9.53 -8.15
N LYS A 346 6.29 -9.55 -9.32
CA LYS A 346 5.79 -8.35 -9.99
C LYS A 346 4.29 -8.21 -9.79
N LEU A 347 3.86 -7.02 -9.38
CA LEU A 347 2.46 -6.64 -9.26
C LEU A 347 2.10 -5.62 -10.34
N SER A 348 1.13 -5.95 -11.20
CA SER A 348 0.43 -4.97 -12.05
C SER A 348 -0.91 -4.64 -11.43
N TYR A 349 -1.30 -3.39 -11.44
CA TYR A 349 -2.53 -2.92 -10.82
C TYR A 349 -3.24 -1.87 -11.68
N ASP A 350 -4.56 -1.90 -11.61
CA ASP A 350 -5.48 -0.92 -12.17
C ASP A 350 -6.55 -0.67 -11.11
N ILE A 351 -6.56 0.53 -10.52
CA ILE A 351 -7.36 0.90 -9.35
C ILE A 351 -8.15 2.15 -9.70
N VAL A 352 -9.43 2.11 -9.42
CA VAL A 352 -10.35 3.25 -9.49
C VAL A 352 -10.87 3.54 -8.09
N LEU A 353 -10.65 4.75 -7.62
CA LEU A 353 -11.12 5.23 -6.33
C LEU A 353 -12.06 6.42 -6.53
N PHE A 354 -13.28 6.31 -6.03
CA PHE A 354 -14.26 7.39 -6.05
C PHE A 354 -14.18 8.16 -4.74
N LEU A 355 -13.68 9.39 -4.80
CA LEU A 355 -13.50 10.26 -3.64
C LEU A 355 -14.65 11.24 -3.53
N ASN A 356 -15.68 10.88 -2.77
CA ASN A 356 -16.85 11.72 -2.57
C ASN A 356 -16.79 12.53 -1.28
N LYS A 357 -16.26 11.92 -0.21
CA LYS A 357 -16.27 12.50 1.15
C LYS A 357 -14.88 12.85 1.67
N LEU A 358 -13.83 12.24 1.13
CA LEU A 358 -12.45 12.51 1.55
C LEU A 358 -11.94 13.83 0.98
N SER A 359 -11.20 14.58 1.80
CA SER A 359 -10.38 15.69 1.34
C SER A 359 -9.02 15.17 0.84
N LEU A 360 -8.48 15.84 -0.20
CA LEU A 360 -7.14 15.55 -0.73
C LEU A 360 -6.36 16.86 -0.81
N LYS A 361 -5.13 16.88 -0.29
CA LYS A 361 -4.28 18.05 -0.20
C LYS A 361 -2.94 17.82 -0.86
N LEU A 362 -2.52 18.71 -1.74
CA LEU A 362 -1.20 18.73 -2.36
C LEU A 362 -0.58 20.11 -2.16
N ASP A 363 0.10 20.30 -1.02
CA ASP A 363 0.60 21.60 -0.58
C ASP A 363 1.56 22.25 -1.57
N LEU A 364 2.44 21.47 -2.20
CA LEU A 364 3.42 21.98 -3.17
C LEU A 364 2.80 22.77 -4.34
N ILE A 365 1.57 22.45 -4.68
CA ILE A 365 0.85 23.08 -5.80
C ILE A 365 -0.43 23.79 -5.33
N ASN A 366 -0.59 24.04 -4.04
CA ASN A 366 -1.77 24.67 -3.44
C ASN A 366 -3.12 24.01 -3.77
N PHE A 367 -3.10 22.73 -4.18
CA PHE A 367 -4.30 22.01 -4.52
C PHE A 367 -5.00 21.48 -3.26
N LEU A 368 -6.31 21.72 -3.19
CA LEU A 368 -7.19 21.21 -2.15
C LEU A 368 -8.50 20.73 -2.78
N LYS A 369 -8.69 19.41 -2.85
CA LYS A 369 -10.00 18.82 -3.08
C LYS A 369 -10.75 18.84 -1.75
N LYS A 370 -11.84 19.62 -1.67
CA LYS A 370 -12.69 19.70 -0.47
C LYS A 370 -13.52 18.42 -0.31
N GLU A 371 -14.06 18.24 0.90
CA GLU A 371 -15.12 17.27 1.16
C GLU A 371 -16.30 17.54 0.21
N ASP A 372 -17.09 16.51 -0.05
CA ASP A 372 -18.32 16.57 -0.88
C ASP A 372 -18.14 16.98 -2.35
N VAL A 373 -16.92 17.25 -2.79
CA VAL A 373 -16.61 17.37 -4.21
C VAL A 373 -16.40 15.98 -4.79
N LYS A 374 -17.33 15.53 -5.63
CA LYS A 374 -17.21 14.23 -6.31
C LYS A 374 -15.97 14.22 -7.21
N SER A 375 -15.13 13.24 -7.03
CA SER A 375 -13.95 13.06 -7.85
C SER A 375 -13.60 11.58 -8.05
N LYS A 376 -12.87 11.29 -9.13
CA LYS A 376 -12.42 9.96 -9.49
C LYS A 376 -10.91 9.96 -9.65
N ILE A 377 -10.26 9.01 -8.99
CA ILE A 377 -8.82 8.76 -9.19
C ILE A 377 -8.68 7.41 -9.90
N ASN A 378 -7.98 7.41 -11.04
CA ASN A 378 -7.56 6.18 -11.70
C ASN A 378 -6.04 6.02 -11.51
N ILE A 379 -5.60 4.84 -11.07
CA ILE A 379 -4.19 4.54 -10.83
C ILE A 379 -3.87 3.23 -11.53
N ARG A 380 -3.00 3.27 -12.54
CA ARG A 380 -2.52 2.10 -13.25
C ARG A 380 -1.01 2.02 -13.18
N GLY A 381 -0.48 0.83 -12.94
CA GLY A 381 0.97 0.71 -12.86
C GLY A 381 1.46 -0.71 -12.60
N LYS A 382 2.78 -0.79 -12.37
CA LYS A 382 3.51 -2.02 -12.11
C LYS A 382 4.56 -1.80 -11.04
N ASN A 383 4.63 -2.67 -10.07
CA ASN A 383 5.67 -2.65 -9.06
C ASN A 383 6.62 -3.84 -9.26
N ASN A 384 7.89 -3.59 -9.03
CA ASN A 384 8.89 -4.64 -8.84
C ASN A 384 9.56 -4.44 -7.46
N LYS A 385 10.57 -5.28 -7.13
CA LYS A 385 11.23 -5.22 -5.82
C LYS A 385 11.79 -3.85 -5.43
N ASN A 386 12.21 -3.02 -6.40
CA ASN A 386 12.99 -1.81 -6.15
C ASN A 386 12.31 -0.51 -6.62
N ILE A 387 11.31 -0.61 -7.50
CA ILE A 387 10.70 0.53 -8.17
C ILE A 387 9.18 0.37 -8.15
N ILE A 388 8.50 1.44 -7.75
CA ILE A 388 7.06 1.61 -7.90
C ILE A 388 6.86 2.42 -9.18
N LYS A 389 6.24 1.81 -10.18
CA LYS A 389 5.96 2.46 -11.46
C LYS A 389 4.47 2.67 -11.66
N PHE A 390 4.06 3.91 -11.76
CA PHE A 390 2.73 4.31 -12.18
C PHE A 390 2.77 4.59 -13.68
N GLU A 391 2.07 3.79 -14.46
CA GLU A 391 1.91 4.04 -15.91
C GLU A 391 1.04 5.27 -16.13
N GLN A 392 0.00 5.41 -15.28
CA GLN A 392 -0.89 6.55 -15.28
C GLN A 392 -1.50 6.77 -13.90
N ILE A 393 -1.56 8.03 -13.48
CA ILE A 393 -2.40 8.51 -12.38
C ILE A 393 -3.24 9.63 -12.94
N SER A 394 -4.57 9.55 -12.85
CA SER A 394 -5.47 10.65 -13.17
C SER A 394 -6.40 10.95 -12.00
N LEU A 395 -6.63 12.24 -11.76
CA LEU A 395 -7.67 12.74 -10.87
C LEU A 395 -8.57 13.65 -11.68
N GLU A 396 -9.85 13.33 -11.68
CA GLU A 396 -10.90 14.04 -12.39
C GLU A 396 -11.97 14.50 -11.39
N ALA A 397 -12.28 15.79 -11.40
CA ALA A 397 -13.38 16.37 -10.65
C ALA A 397 -13.85 17.61 -11.44
N ASN A 398 -15.10 17.96 -11.47
CA ASN A 398 -15.67 19.10 -12.21
C ASN A 398 -14.68 19.86 -13.13
N ASP A 399 -14.03 20.94 -12.59
CA ASP A 399 -13.04 21.77 -13.32
C ASP A 399 -11.59 21.37 -13.03
N THR A 400 -11.37 20.17 -12.54
CA THR A 400 -10.02 19.66 -12.17
C THR A 400 -9.66 18.46 -13.00
N GLU A 401 -8.50 18.53 -13.66
CA GLU A 401 -7.86 17.43 -14.34
C GLU A 401 -6.37 17.39 -13.96
N ILE A 402 -5.97 16.36 -13.24
CA ILE A 402 -4.58 16.08 -12.96
C ILE A 402 -4.23 14.75 -13.61
N LEU A 403 -3.20 14.75 -14.46
CA LEU A 403 -2.72 13.56 -15.16
C LEU A 403 -1.20 13.44 -14.98
N VAL A 404 -0.76 12.26 -14.56
CA VAL A 404 0.67 11.91 -14.42
C VAL A 404 0.94 10.63 -15.19
N GLU A 405 1.91 10.65 -16.10
CA GLU A 405 2.25 9.51 -16.96
C GLU A 405 3.68 9.01 -16.71
N ASN A 406 3.83 7.69 -16.65
CA ASN A 406 5.10 6.97 -16.45
C ASN A 406 5.91 7.49 -15.24
N PHE A 407 5.24 7.62 -14.11
CA PHE A 407 5.83 8.13 -12.88
C PHE A 407 6.51 7.00 -12.10
N GLU A 408 7.79 7.14 -11.84
CA GLU A 408 8.60 6.13 -11.17
C GLU A 408 9.14 6.64 -9.84
N LEU A 409 8.95 5.83 -8.79
CA LEU A 409 9.41 6.10 -7.44
C LEU A 409 10.35 4.99 -6.95
N THR A 410 11.29 5.35 -6.10
CA THR A 410 12.00 4.38 -5.25
C THR A 410 11.07 3.84 -4.16
N ASN A 411 11.45 2.75 -3.48
CA ASN A 411 10.72 2.25 -2.31
C ASN A 411 10.62 3.30 -1.16
N ASN A 412 11.54 4.26 -1.12
CA ASN A 412 11.51 5.38 -0.18
C ASN A 412 10.72 6.60 -0.72
N LEU A 413 9.87 6.40 -1.73
CA LEU A 413 9.00 7.40 -2.34
C LEU A 413 9.74 8.60 -2.97
N LYS A 414 10.99 8.44 -3.41
CA LYS A 414 11.72 9.47 -4.15
C LYS A 414 11.47 9.34 -5.64
N ILE A 415 11.24 10.46 -6.30
CA ILE A 415 10.97 10.53 -7.73
C ILE A 415 12.24 10.16 -8.51
N ILE A 416 12.15 9.09 -9.30
CA ILE A 416 13.18 8.64 -10.22
C ILE A 416 12.99 9.31 -11.58
N ASN A 417 11.77 9.29 -12.10
CA ASN A 417 11.45 9.74 -13.45
C ASN A 417 9.94 9.95 -13.60
N PHE A 418 9.55 10.72 -14.61
CA PHE A 418 8.19 10.79 -15.16
C PHE A 418 8.26 11.30 -16.60
N ASP A 419 7.26 10.99 -17.41
CA ASP A 419 7.23 11.45 -18.80
C ASP A 419 6.39 12.72 -18.93
N LYS A 420 5.23 12.78 -18.27
CA LYS A 420 4.34 13.93 -18.37
C LYS A 420 3.54 14.13 -17.08
N ILE A 421 3.36 15.38 -16.70
CA ILE A 421 2.43 15.84 -15.68
C ILE A 421 1.60 16.96 -16.30
N LYS A 422 0.28 16.80 -16.34
CA LYS A 422 -0.70 17.83 -16.72
C LYS A 422 -1.47 18.23 -15.48
N LEU A 423 -1.54 19.51 -15.20
CA LEU A 423 -2.28 20.07 -14.08
C LEU A 423 -3.24 21.14 -14.61
N ASN A 424 -4.54 20.94 -14.43
CA ASN A 424 -5.56 21.93 -14.72
C ASN A 424 -6.55 21.93 -13.53
N TYR A 425 -6.49 22.93 -12.69
CA TYR A 425 -7.29 23.00 -11.47
C TYR A 425 -7.37 24.42 -10.93
N THR A 426 -8.35 24.67 -10.05
CA THR A 426 -8.44 25.88 -9.24
C THR A 426 -7.91 25.59 -7.84
N ASP A 427 -6.95 26.40 -7.37
CA ASP A 427 -6.29 26.20 -6.09
C ASP A 427 -7.12 26.66 -4.87
N LYS A 428 -6.57 26.47 -3.66
CA LYS A 428 -7.17 26.90 -2.40
C LYS A 428 -7.41 28.43 -2.32
N TYR A 429 -6.68 29.22 -3.12
CA TYR A 429 -6.80 30.67 -3.20
C TYR A 429 -7.71 31.14 -4.36
N LYS A 430 -8.43 30.23 -5.02
CA LYS A 430 -9.30 30.46 -6.17
C LYS A 430 -8.54 30.93 -7.42
N LYS A 431 -7.27 30.59 -7.57
CA LYS A 431 -6.48 30.86 -8.76
C LYS A 431 -6.48 29.66 -9.68
N LYS A 432 -6.63 29.91 -10.96
CA LYS A 432 -6.58 28.87 -11.99
C LYS A 432 -5.12 28.49 -12.23
N ASN A 433 -4.88 27.22 -12.36
CA ASN A 433 -3.58 26.60 -12.64
C ASN A 433 -3.72 25.72 -13.87
N ASP A 434 -2.98 26.00 -14.92
CA ASP A 434 -2.97 25.27 -16.18
C ASP A 434 -1.53 25.14 -16.67
N LEU A 435 -0.95 23.96 -16.47
CA LEU A 435 0.43 23.69 -16.87
C LEU A 435 0.66 22.25 -17.27
N ILE A 436 1.69 22.05 -18.09
CA ILE A 436 2.19 20.75 -18.52
C ILE A 436 3.68 20.70 -18.26
N ILE A 437 4.14 19.61 -17.63
CA ILE A 437 5.54 19.24 -17.52
C ILE A 437 5.75 18.01 -18.39
N SER A 438 6.62 18.09 -19.37
CA SER A 438 6.94 16.96 -20.25
C SER A 438 8.43 16.71 -20.31
N LYS A 439 8.82 15.44 -20.35
CA LYS A 439 10.21 15.03 -20.52
C LYS A 439 10.60 15.08 -22.01
N ASN A 440 11.68 15.79 -22.34
CA ASN A 440 12.25 15.79 -23.66
C ASN A 440 13.75 15.43 -23.56
N LYS A 441 14.09 14.21 -23.98
CA LYS A 441 15.45 13.66 -23.92
C LYS A 441 16.12 13.88 -22.55
N GLU A 442 16.93 14.93 -22.40
CA GLU A 442 17.70 15.20 -21.17
C GLU A 442 17.08 16.25 -20.24
N ALA A 443 16.01 16.92 -20.65
CA ALA A 443 15.38 18.00 -19.88
C ALA A 443 13.89 17.80 -19.70
N TYR A 444 13.36 18.35 -18.61
CA TYR A 444 11.93 18.55 -18.40
C TYR A 444 11.53 19.94 -18.90
N ILE A 445 10.49 20.00 -19.70
CA ILE A 445 9.92 21.26 -20.21
C ILE A 445 8.64 21.54 -19.46
N ILE A 446 8.59 22.67 -18.78
CA ILE A 446 7.43 23.16 -18.05
C ILE A 446 6.81 24.29 -18.86
N THR A 447 5.61 24.12 -19.34
CA THR A 447 4.85 25.14 -20.05
C THR A 447 3.48 25.32 -19.42
N GLY A 448 2.98 26.52 -19.37
CA GLY A 448 1.64 26.76 -18.81
C GLY A 448 1.08 28.14 -19.18
N LYS A 449 -0.26 28.20 -19.18
CA LYS A 449 -0.97 29.48 -19.33
C LYS A 449 -0.90 30.27 -18.04
N GLU A 450 -1.22 29.64 -16.92
CA GLU A 450 -1.17 30.28 -15.60
C GLU A 450 -0.86 29.29 -14.48
N PHE A 451 -0.11 29.75 -13.47
CA PHE A 451 0.26 28.95 -12.31
C PHE A 451 0.54 29.81 -11.09
N ASP A 452 0.05 29.38 -9.90
CA ASP A 452 0.37 30.01 -8.63
C ASP A 452 1.69 29.50 -8.06
N ILE A 453 2.72 30.35 -8.10
CA ILE A 453 4.06 30.07 -7.55
C ILE A 453 4.28 30.71 -6.18
N SER A 454 3.24 31.27 -5.55
CA SER A 454 3.38 32.07 -4.31
C SER A 454 4.09 31.29 -3.19
N ASP A 455 3.69 30.03 -2.93
CA ASP A 455 4.30 29.21 -1.87
C ASP A 455 5.74 28.79 -2.27
N ILE A 456 6.02 28.56 -3.55
CA ILE A 456 7.38 28.26 -4.05
C ILE A 456 8.32 29.46 -3.84
N VAL A 457 7.84 30.67 -4.14
CA VAL A 457 8.59 31.92 -3.90
C VAL A 457 8.83 32.11 -2.40
N ASP A 458 7.84 31.81 -1.56
CA ASP A 458 8.00 31.88 -0.10
C ASP A 458 9.03 30.90 0.44
N GLU A 459 9.08 29.67 -0.09
CA GLU A 459 10.11 28.70 0.26
C GLU A 459 11.51 29.14 -0.18
N ILE A 460 11.65 29.70 -1.39
CA ILE A 460 12.94 30.20 -1.90
C ILE A 460 13.44 31.37 -1.06
N LEU A 461 12.55 32.26 -0.65
CA LEU A 461 12.91 33.45 0.15
C LEU A 461 13.22 33.10 1.63
N LYS A 462 12.60 32.09 2.19
CA LYS A 462 12.84 31.63 3.58
C LYS A 462 14.12 30.81 3.74
N SER A 463 14.90 30.64 2.67
CA SER A 463 16.08 29.80 2.51
C SER A 463 16.86 29.47 3.79
N ASP A 464 16.40 28.48 4.50
CA ASP A 464 17.26 27.61 5.31
C ASP A 464 17.07 26.17 4.80
N ASP A 465 18.18 25.46 4.68
CA ASP A 465 18.43 24.10 4.17
C ASP A 465 17.32 23.03 4.28
N LYS A 466 16.05 23.37 4.37
CA LYS A 466 14.93 22.46 4.58
C LYS A 466 14.19 22.08 3.30
N ASN A 467 14.75 21.12 2.57
CA ASN A 467 14.01 19.91 2.17
C ASN A 467 13.00 19.93 1.00
N SER A 468 12.62 21.03 0.36
CA SER A 468 11.64 21.00 -0.75
C SER A 468 12.12 20.26 -2.00
N LEU A 469 13.42 20.15 -2.23
CA LEU A 469 14.01 19.42 -3.37
C LEU A 469 14.40 17.96 -3.05
N LYS A 470 14.23 17.49 -1.82
CA LYS A 470 14.48 16.08 -1.45
C LYS A 470 13.44 15.09 -2.00
N LEU A 471 12.48 15.55 -2.78
CA LEU A 471 11.50 14.73 -3.48
C LEU A 471 12.12 13.83 -4.54
N PHE A 472 13.24 14.24 -5.14
CA PHE A 472 13.91 13.51 -6.20
C PHE A 472 14.94 12.52 -5.67
N ASP A 473 15.31 11.54 -6.48
CA ASP A 473 16.53 10.76 -6.28
C ASP A 473 17.77 11.63 -6.53
N LYS A 474 18.99 11.09 -6.32
CA LYS A 474 20.24 11.85 -6.45
C LYS A 474 20.66 12.17 -7.90
N LYS A 475 19.81 11.90 -8.90
CA LYS A 475 20.17 12.15 -10.32
C LYS A 475 20.11 13.64 -10.66
N ASN A 476 20.96 14.07 -11.59
CA ASN A 476 20.93 15.42 -12.14
C ASN A 476 19.72 15.61 -13.04
N ARG A 477 19.06 16.77 -12.95
CA ARG A 477 17.89 17.13 -13.77
C ARG A 477 17.96 18.58 -14.21
N ILE A 478 17.56 18.83 -15.44
CA ILE A 478 17.43 20.15 -16.03
C ILE A 478 15.96 20.40 -16.31
N PHE A 479 15.47 21.56 -15.92
CA PHE A 479 14.13 22.03 -16.20
C PHE A 479 14.19 23.31 -17.01
N LYS A 480 13.40 23.39 -18.08
CA LYS A 480 13.18 24.60 -18.88
C LYS A 480 11.75 25.07 -18.61
N VAL A 481 11.55 26.34 -18.36
CA VAL A 481 10.28 26.90 -17.92
C VAL A 481 9.83 27.99 -18.89
N ASN A 482 8.55 27.99 -19.24
CA ASN A 482 7.91 29.00 -20.04
C ASN A 482 6.43 29.11 -19.63
N PHE A 483 6.07 30.22 -18.99
CA PHE A 483 4.71 30.53 -18.58
C PHE A 483 4.23 31.86 -19.13
N ASP A 484 2.94 31.94 -19.47
CA ASP A 484 2.34 33.22 -19.86
C ASP A 484 2.07 34.07 -18.62
N LYS A 485 1.58 33.48 -17.51
CA LYS A 485 1.20 34.18 -16.28
C LYS A 485 1.50 33.35 -15.03
N ASN A 486 2.15 33.97 -14.01
CA ASN A 486 2.44 33.34 -12.73
C ASN A 486 2.03 34.24 -11.57
N TYR A 487 1.16 33.76 -10.70
CA TYR A 487 0.80 34.48 -9.48
C TYR A 487 1.91 34.33 -8.44
N ILE A 488 2.36 35.46 -7.86
CA ILE A 488 3.37 35.47 -6.79
C ILE A 488 2.79 35.82 -5.43
N ASP A 489 1.62 36.43 -5.41
CA ASP A 489 0.77 36.67 -4.24
C ASP A 489 -0.70 36.87 -4.68
N LYS A 490 -1.57 37.34 -3.77
CA LYS A 490 -2.98 37.54 -4.04
C LYS A 490 -3.26 38.68 -5.05
N GLU A 491 -2.36 39.65 -5.16
CA GLU A 491 -2.57 40.91 -5.91
C GLU A 491 -1.68 40.98 -7.15
N HIS A 492 -0.47 40.32 -7.14
CA HIS A 492 0.55 40.48 -8.14
C HIS A 492 0.81 39.21 -8.92
N TYR A 493 1.08 39.38 -10.20
CA TYR A 493 1.48 38.29 -11.07
C TYR A 493 2.59 38.71 -12.05
N LEU A 494 3.35 37.77 -12.47
CA LEU A 494 4.37 37.87 -13.52
C LEU A 494 3.80 37.42 -14.85
N VAL A 495 4.29 37.99 -15.94
CA VAL A 495 3.96 37.58 -17.30
C VAL A 495 5.23 37.20 -18.06
N LYS A 496 5.08 36.23 -18.99
CA LYS A 496 6.16 35.76 -19.86
C LYS A 496 7.38 35.28 -19.05
N LEU A 497 7.14 34.52 -17.97
CA LEU A 497 8.22 33.92 -17.19
C LEU A 497 8.94 32.87 -18.03
N LYS A 498 10.22 33.09 -18.32
CA LYS A 498 11.09 32.16 -19.06
C LYS A 498 12.35 31.90 -18.28
N GLY A 499 12.85 30.65 -18.38
CA GLY A 499 14.13 30.32 -17.75
C GLY A 499 14.43 28.84 -17.72
N LYS A 500 15.43 28.52 -16.94
CA LYS A 500 15.90 27.15 -16.71
C LYS A 500 16.47 27.02 -15.32
N PHE A 501 16.35 25.82 -14.75
CA PHE A 501 17.05 25.46 -13.53
C PHE A 501 17.59 24.04 -13.58
N LYS A 502 18.61 23.78 -12.79
CA LYS A 502 19.29 22.50 -12.68
C LYS A 502 19.34 22.05 -11.23
N ILE A 503 18.86 20.84 -10.99
CA ILE A 503 18.99 20.14 -9.72
C ILE A 503 20.16 19.16 -9.83
N LYS A 504 21.07 19.18 -8.84
CA LYS A 504 22.18 18.25 -8.73
C LYS A 504 22.25 17.74 -7.29
N ASN A 505 22.22 16.41 -7.11
CA ASN A 505 22.24 15.78 -5.78
C ASN A 505 21.14 16.30 -4.82
N ASN A 506 19.94 16.56 -5.34
CA ASN A 506 18.80 17.13 -4.59
C ASN A 506 19.01 18.57 -4.11
N ASP A 507 19.96 19.30 -4.69
CA ASP A 507 20.14 20.73 -4.44
C ASP A 507 19.94 21.51 -5.73
N LEU A 508 19.39 22.73 -5.61
CA LEU A 508 19.30 23.68 -6.70
C LEU A 508 20.71 24.18 -7.03
N TYR A 509 21.23 23.71 -8.17
CA TYR A 509 22.63 23.98 -8.58
C TYR A 509 22.75 25.26 -9.39
N ASP A 510 21.98 25.40 -10.45
CA ASP A 510 21.90 26.58 -11.28
C ASP A 510 20.45 26.96 -11.53
N MET A 511 20.16 28.26 -11.69
CA MET A 511 18.87 28.80 -12.06
C MET A 511 19.08 30.11 -12.85
N ASP A 512 18.20 30.37 -13.82
CA ASP A 512 18.22 31.59 -14.63
C ASP A 512 16.80 31.87 -15.09
N PHE A 513 16.16 32.90 -14.54
CA PHE A 513 14.78 33.27 -14.83
C PHE A 513 14.67 34.76 -15.17
N ASP A 514 13.90 35.03 -16.22
CA ASP A 514 13.50 36.37 -16.62
C ASP A 514 11.98 36.44 -16.75
N SER A 515 11.42 37.56 -16.35
CA SER A 515 9.98 37.82 -16.38
C SER A 515 9.67 39.32 -16.34
N LYS A 516 8.41 39.65 -16.50
CA LYS A 516 7.88 41.01 -16.28
C LYS A 516 6.66 40.98 -15.41
N PHE A 517 6.40 42.04 -14.67
CA PHE A 517 5.10 42.29 -14.06
C PHE A 517 4.06 42.75 -15.10
N SER A 518 2.79 42.73 -14.74
CA SER A 518 1.71 43.24 -15.60
C SER A 518 1.85 44.72 -16.01
N ASN A 519 2.60 45.51 -15.26
CA ASN A 519 2.99 46.89 -15.56
C ASN A 519 4.30 47.06 -16.31
N ASN A 520 4.78 46.03 -17.03
CA ASN A 520 5.98 45.99 -17.80
C ASN A 520 7.33 46.12 -17.02
N LYS A 521 7.28 46.17 -15.68
CA LYS A 521 8.47 46.18 -14.84
C LYS A 521 9.18 44.83 -14.87
N ASN A 522 10.52 44.82 -15.03
CA ASN A 522 11.29 43.60 -15.19
C ASN A 522 11.56 42.90 -13.86
N LEU A 523 11.79 41.60 -13.97
CA LEU A 523 12.29 40.75 -12.90
C LEU A 523 13.29 39.75 -13.48
N SER A 524 14.45 39.60 -12.81
CA SER A 524 15.40 38.53 -13.11
C SER A 524 15.91 37.86 -11.84
N LEU A 525 16.13 36.56 -11.90
CA LEU A 525 16.68 35.74 -10.80
C LEU A 525 17.70 34.78 -11.38
N SER A 526 18.94 34.86 -10.90
CA SER A 526 19.97 33.92 -11.29
C SER A 526 20.64 33.28 -10.07
N ILE A 527 20.92 31.99 -10.17
CA ILE A 527 21.71 31.20 -9.22
C ILE A 527 22.79 30.50 -10.03
N LYS A 528 24.07 30.71 -9.70
CA LYS A 528 25.22 30.07 -10.34
C LYS A 528 26.08 29.40 -9.28
N THR A 529 26.37 28.13 -9.45
CA THR A 529 27.22 27.38 -8.52
C THR A 529 28.54 27.03 -9.19
N LYS A 530 29.67 27.55 -8.66
CA LYS A 530 31.01 27.26 -9.09
C LYS A 530 31.92 26.98 -7.91
N ASN A 531 32.66 25.88 -7.91
CA ASN A 531 33.61 25.51 -6.86
C ASN A 531 32.99 25.54 -5.44
N ASN A 532 31.79 24.95 -5.27
CA ASN A 532 31.01 24.97 -4.02
C ASN A 532 30.58 26.36 -3.53
N ASN A 533 30.78 27.41 -4.30
CA ASN A 533 30.23 28.72 -4.03
C ASN A 533 28.95 28.91 -4.86
N LYS A 534 27.83 29.16 -4.17
CA LYS A 534 26.54 29.45 -4.80
C LYS A 534 26.31 30.95 -4.77
N VAL A 535 26.30 31.59 -5.95
CA VAL A 535 26.02 33.00 -6.11
C VAL A 535 24.57 33.16 -6.55
N THR A 536 23.80 33.91 -5.81
CA THR A 536 22.40 34.25 -6.10
C THR A 536 22.31 35.73 -6.40
N THR A 537 21.69 36.10 -7.53
CA THR A 537 21.36 37.49 -7.87
C THR A 537 19.88 37.60 -8.19
N PHE A 538 19.24 38.59 -7.63
CA PHE A 538 17.82 38.87 -7.86
C PHE A 538 17.65 40.38 -8.11
N TYR A 539 17.00 40.70 -9.20
CA TYR A 539 16.68 42.07 -9.58
C TYR A 539 15.20 42.20 -9.88
N SER A 540 14.57 43.28 -9.43
CA SER A 540 13.22 43.62 -9.83
C SER A 540 12.99 45.13 -9.84
N ASP A 541 12.43 45.65 -10.96
CA ASP A 541 11.94 47.04 -11.05
C ASP A 541 10.74 47.30 -10.15
N PHE A 542 10.21 46.30 -9.42
CA PHE A 542 9.07 46.41 -8.55
C PHE A 542 9.29 45.64 -7.23
N ALA A 543 9.70 46.37 -6.20
CA ALA A 543 10.10 45.78 -4.92
C ALA A 543 8.91 45.38 -4.02
N LYS A 544 7.76 46.10 -4.14
CA LYS A 544 6.61 45.96 -3.24
C LYS A 544 6.15 44.53 -2.98
N PRO A 545 5.97 43.64 -3.98
CA PRO A 545 5.52 42.27 -3.74
C PRO A 545 6.46 41.44 -2.86
N PHE A 546 7.77 41.71 -2.92
CA PHE A 546 8.78 40.97 -2.18
C PHE A 546 8.95 41.51 -0.76
N VAL A 547 8.98 42.84 -0.61
CA VAL A 547 9.11 43.49 0.69
C VAL A 547 7.87 43.28 1.58
N LYS A 548 6.65 43.27 0.99
CA LYS A 548 5.40 43.00 1.69
C LYS A 548 5.39 41.62 2.39
N LYS A 549 6.18 40.67 1.96
CA LYS A 549 6.32 39.34 2.60
C LYS A 549 7.03 39.42 3.95
N TYR A 550 7.81 40.46 4.18
CA TYR A 550 8.38 40.77 5.48
C TYR A 550 7.37 41.58 6.32
N LYS A 551 6.61 40.90 7.13
CA LYS A 551 5.45 41.45 7.89
C LYS A 551 5.75 42.65 8.82
N PHE A 552 7.04 42.90 9.10
CA PHE A 552 7.47 44.03 9.93
C PHE A 552 7.65 45.33 9.15
N ILE A 553 7.70 45.28 7.82
CA ILE A 553 7.72 46.49 6.95
C ILE A 553 6.32 46.72 6.43
N LYS A 554 5.63 47.72 7.02
CA LYS A 554 4.27 48.09 6.60
C LYS A 554 4.29 49.33 5.73
N GLY A 555 3.26 49.49 4.90
CA GLY A 555 3.11 50.67 4.06
C GLY A 555 4.19 50.87 3.00
N PHE A 556 4.91 49.80 2.58
CA PHE A 556 5.91 49.91 1.53
C PHE A 556 5.29 50.06 0.16
N GLU A 557 5.74 51.07 -0.58
CA GLU A 557 5.25 51.39 -1.93
C GLU A 557 6.43 51.67 -2.89
N GLU A 558 6.19 51.40 -4.18
CA GLU A 558 7.12 51.61 -5.29
C GLU A 558 8.41 50.77 -5.19
N GLY A 559 9.57 51.30 -5.48
CA GLY A 559 10.91 50.77 -5.31
C GLY A 559 11.35 49.74 -6.32
N LYS A 560 12.68 49.70 -6.51
CA LYS A 560 13.42 48.67 -7.22
C LYS A 560 14.25 47.89 -6.22
N ILE A 561 14.47 46.61 -6.44
CA ILE A 561 15.27 45.74 -5.55
C ILE A 561 16.39 45.09 -6.32
N ASP A 562 17.58 45.11 -5.74
CA ASP A 562 18.77 44.40 -6.18
C ASP A 562 19.33 43.61 -5.00
N PHE A 563 19.41 42.32 -5.15
CA PHE A 563 19.90 41.40 -4.10
C PHE A 563 21.00 40.51 -4.67
N SER A 564 22.07 40.40 -3.95
CA SER A 564 23.16 39.46 -4.24
C SER A 564 23.55 38.70 -2.99
N SER A 565 23.86 37.42 -3.15
CA SER A 565 24.29 36.57 -2.04
C SER A 565 25.31 35.56 -2.52
N THR A 566 26.37 35.36 -1.77
CA THR A 566 27.37 34.32 -2.02
C THR A 566 27.37 33.35 -0.83
N LYS A 567 26.91 32.13 -1.05
CA LYS A 567 26.88 31.06 -0.06
C LYS A 567 28.07 30.12 -0.26
N LYS A 568 28.86 29.94 0.79
CA LYS A 568 29.95 28.95 0.85
C LYS A 568 29.70 28.04 2.08
N ASN A 569 29.55 26.76 1.83
CA ASN A 569 29.15 25.81 2.89
C ASN A 569 27.81 26.22 3.54
N LYS A 570 27.84 26.56 4.86
CA LYS A 570 26.67 26.97 5.66
C LYS A 570 26.62 28.47 5.96
N ILE A 571 27.50 29.26 5.33
CA ILE A 571 27.58 30.71 5.55
C ILE A 571 27.23 31.39 4.24
N SER A 572 26.30 32.36 4.29
CA SER A 572 26.02 33.24 3.15
C SER A 572 26.31 34.69 3.49
N ASN A 573 27.05 35.36 2.63
CA ASN A 573 27.26 36.80 2.67
C ASN A 573 26.32 37.43 1.65
N SER A 574 25.47 38.34 2.08
CA SER A 574 24.39 38.91 1.29
C SER A 574 24.38 40.41 1.33
N LYS A 575 24.00 40.99 0.20
CA LYS A 575 23.80 42.41 0.02
C LYS A 575 22.42 42.65 -0.60
N LEU A 576 21.60 43.46 0.05
CA LEU A 576 20.31 43.88 -0.42
C LEU A 576 20.30 45.38 -0.64
N LYS A 577 19.89 45.81 -1.83
CA LYS A 577 19.64 47.21 -2.12
C LYS A 577 18.20 47.41 -2.57
N ILE A 578 17.63 48.52 -2.15
CA ILE A 578 16.31 48.97 -2.57
C ILE A 578 16.42 50.46 -2.94
N TYR A 579 15.89 50.81 -4.10
CA TYR A 579 15.96 52.18 -4.63
C TYR A 579 14.59 52.76 -4.84
N ASP A 580 14.44 54.08 -4.68
CA ASP A 580 13.28 54.90 -5.05
C ASP A 580 11.96 54.39 -4.42
N PHE A 581 11.92 54.20 -3.12
CA PHE A 581 10.76 53.68 -2.42
C PHE A 581 10.15 54.63 -1.39
N LYS A 582 8.91 54.35 -1.00
CA LYS A 582 8.17 55.12 -0.02
C LYS A 582 7.66 54.20 1.08
N LEU A 583 7.76 54.64 2.33
CA LEU A 583 7.18 53.98 3.51
C LEU A 583 6.07 54.86 4.11
N LYS A 584 4.82 54.37 4.09
CA LYS A 584 3.68 55.10 4.65
C LYS A 584 3.50 54.88 6.15
N GLU A 585 3.87 53.74 6.65
CA GLU A 585 3.75 53.37 8.07
C GLU A 585 5.12 53.15 8.67
N LEU A 586 5.49 54.02 9.58
CA LEU A 586 6.81 54.03 10.22
C LEU A 586 6.75 54.09 11.75
N PRO A 587 6.02 53.16 12.43
CA PRO A 587 5.83 53.24 13.88
C PRO A 587 7.12 53.36 14.70
N ALA A 588 8.14 52.60 14.30
CA ALA A 588 9.44 52.63 14.98
C ALA A 588 10.17 53.96 14.79
N LEU A 589 10.18 54.50 13.58
CA LEU A 589 10.78 55.81 13.29
C LEU A 589 10.08 56.95 13.98
N THR A 590 8.73 56.99 13.89
CA THR A 590 7.90 57.99 14.61
C THR A 590 8.22 57.90 16.09
N LYS A 591 8.28 56.72 16.70
CA LYS A 591 8.62 56.54 18.13
C LYS A 591 10.03 57.04 18.46
N ILE A 592 11.00 56.80 17.58
CA ILE A 592 12.38 57.29 17.78
C ILE A 592 12.40 58.79 17.78
N LEU A 593 11.73 59.46 16.85
CA LEU A 593 11.68 60.91 16.71
C LEU A 593 10.92 61.56 17.85
N THR A 594 9.80 60.98 18.29
CA THR A 594 9.04 61.45 19.46
C THR A 594 9.89 61.31 20.74
N LEU A 595 10.55 60.18 20.97
CA LEU A 595 11.44 59.97 22.14
C LEU A 595 12.65 60.91 22.11
N ALA A 596 13.07 61.40 20.96
CA ALA A 596 14.15 62.35 20.79
C ALA A 596 13.67 63.84 20.88
N SER A 597 12.42 64.07 21.24
CA SER A 597 11.81 65.42 21.29
C SER A 597 11.78 66.15 19.90
N LEU A 598 11.72 65.40 18.83
CA LEU A 598 11.66 65.92 17.43
C LEU A 598 10.22 65.77 16.89
N GLN A 599 9.20 66.18 17.66
CA GLN A 599 7.79 65.95 17.37
C GLN A 599 7.36 66.53 16.03
N GLY A 600 7.82 67.73 15.68
CA GLY A 600 7.46 68.37 14.39
C GLY A 600 7.92 67.56 13.16
N ILE A 601 9.05 66.85 13.23
CA ILE A 601 9.48 65.92 12.19
C ILE A 601 8.67 64.62 12.23
N ALA A 602 8.34 64.14 13.42
CA ALA A 602 7.47 62.96 13.56
C ALA A 602 6.09 63.17 12.96
N ASP A 603 5.49 64.37 13.13
CA ASP A 603 4.18 64.75 12.60
C ASP A 603 4.17 64.83 11.05
N ILE A 604 5.24 65.35 10.45
CA ILE A 604 5.41 65.37 8.99
C ILE A 604 5.56 63.95 8.44
N LEU A 605 6.26 63.04 9.14
CA LEU A 605 6.44 61.69 8.71
C LEU A 605 5.19 60.79 8.86
N SER A 606 4.25 61.19 9.72
CA SER A 606 3.04 60.39 9.99
C SER A 606 1.94 60.62 8.96
N GLY A 607 2.00 61.68 8.12
CA GLY A 607 1.00 62.04 7.14
C GLY A 607 1.15 61.24 5.80
N GLU A 608 1.99 61.77 4.93
CA GLU A 608 2.13 61.19 3.57
C GLU A 608 3.13 60.00 3.45
N GLY A 609 3.89 59.70 4.50
CA GLY A 609 4.97 58.75 4.55
C GLY A 609 6.32 59.34 4.12
N VAL A 610 7.37 58.52 4.18
CA VAL A 610 8.74 58.93 3.93
C VAL A 610 9.29 58.27 2.68
N ARG A 611 9.90 59.09 1.81
CA ARG A 611 10.60 58.63 0.63
C ARG A 611 12.06 58.36 0.98
N PHE A 612 12.61 57.25 0.43
CA PHE A 612 14.01 56.87 0.48
C PHE A 612 14.52 56.71 -0.95
N ASP A 613 15.70 57.27 -1.21
CA ASP A 613 16.39 57.17 -2.51
C ASP A 613 17.15 55.83 -2.59
N GLU A 614 17.79 55.44 -1.50
CA GLU A 614 18.53 54.18 -1.41
C GLU A 614 18.45 53.56 -0.02
N PHE A 615 18.30 52.22 -0.02
CA PHE A 615 18.49 51.35 1.14
C PHE A 615 19.52 50.30 0.76
N GLU A 616 20.53 50.09 1.59
CA GLU A 616 21.50 49.02 1.49
C GLU A 616 21.62 48.27 2.79
N MET A 617 21.60 46.92 2.75
CA MET A 617 21.80 46.06 3.88
C MET A 617 22.87 45.02 3.53
N ASN A 618 23.94 44.97 4.31
CA ASN A 618 25.01 43.98 4.23
C ASN A 618 24.91 43.05 5.40
N PHE A 619 24.71 41.76 5.17
CA PHE A 619 24.49 40.78 6.25
C PHE A 619 25.08 39.41 5.92
N GLN A 620 25.34 38.66 7.00
CA GLN A 620 25.83 37.29 6.93
C GLN A 620 24.84 36.37 7.67
N ASN A 621 24.42 35.29 6.98
CA ASN A 621 23.60 34.24 7.63
C ASN A 621 24.48 33.02 7.93
N LYS A 622 24.35 32.51 9.17
CA LYS A 622 24.99 31.29 9.65
C LYS A 622 24.01 30.51 10.51
N LYS A 623 23.37 29.47 9.94
CA LYS A 623 22.24 28.77 10.56
C LYS A 623 21.10 29.76 10.91
N ASP A 624 20.68 29.78 12.15
CA ASP A 624 19.57 30.60 12.66
C ASP A 624 19.99 32.04 13.00
N LEU A 625 21.29 32.38 12.86
CA LEU A 625 21.85 33.70 13.15
C LEU A 625 22.06 34.49 11.85
N MET A 626 21.38 35.64 11.74
CA MET A 626 21.65 36.68 10.75
C MET A 626 22.43 37.81 11.41
N GLU A 627 23.69 37.95 11.09
CA GLU A 627 24.52 39.08 11.51
C GLU A 627 24.40 40.20 10.50
N ILE A 628 23.83 41.33 10.91
CA ILE A 628 23.65 42.52 10.07
C ILE A 628 24.87 43.43 10.33
N LYS A 629 25.77 43.45 9.34
CA LYS A 629 27.00 44.25 9.40
C LYS A 629 26.70 45.73 9.27
N GLU A 630 25.76 46.08 8.38
CA GLU A 630 25.38 47.47 8.15
C GLU A 630 24.01 47.49 7.46
N ILE A 631 23.12 48.34 7.91
CA ILE A 631 21.97 48.85 7.19
C ILE A 631 22.16 50.34 7.01
N TYR A 632 22.00 50.79 5.78
CA TYR A 632 22.09 52.17 5.40
C TYR A 632 20.88 52.56 4.57
N ALA A 633 20.12 53.58 5.00
CA ALA A 633 18.99 54.08 4.24
C ALA A 633 19.11 55.59 4.14
N ILE A 634 19.04 56.13 2.92
CA ILE A 634 19.08 57.56 2.63
C ILE A 634 17.74 58.01 2.04
N GLY A 635 17.24 59.09 2.56
CA GLY A 635 16.12 59.81 1.94
C GLY A 635 16.25 61.32 2.13
N PRO A 636 15.43 62.09 1.40
CA PRO A 636 15.49 63.56 1.43
C PRO A 636 15.13 64.15 2.82
N ALA A 637 14.35 63.45 3.59
CA ALA A 637 13.94 63.88 4.94
C ALA A 637 14.80 63.30 6.08
N ILE A 638 15.24 62.07 5.94
CA ILE A 638 16.00 61.34 6.97
C ILE A 638 16.98 60.32 6.36
N SER A 639 18.08 60.08 7.09
CA SER A 639 18.96 58.96 6.81
C SER A 639 19.10 58.09 8.06
N ILE A 640 19.27 56.79 7.85
CA ILE A 640 19.37 55.79 8.92
C ILE A 640 20.62 54.94 8.72
N LEU A 641 21.35 54.70 9.81
CA LEU A 641 22.45 53.74 9.84
C LEU A 641 22.19 52.79 10.99
N MET A 642 22.25 51.46 10.75
CA MET A 642 22.02 50.43 11.75
C MET A 642 23.00 49.26 11.59
N ASP A 643 23.25 48.55 12.67
CA ASP A 643 23.91 47.26 12.69
C ASP A 643 23.31 46.39 13.83
N GLY A 644 23.57 45.09 13.80
CA GLY A 644 23.13 44.18 14.85
C GLY A 644 22.93 42.76 14.34
N TYR A 645 21.96 42.08 14.93
CA TYR A 645 21.69 40.68 14.53
C TYR A 645 20.22 40.27 14.76
N VAL A 646 19.85 39.21 14.08
CA VAL A 646 18.55 38.52 14.22
C VAL A 646 18.82 37.04 14.47
N GLU A 647 18.27 36.50 15.55
CA GLU A 647 18.39 35.08 15.94
C GLU A 647 17.03 34.39 15.71
N GLY A 648 16.85 33.79 14.55
CA GLY A 648 15.61 33.11 14.15
C GLY A 648 14.34 33.93 14.41
N ASP A 649 13.36 33.32 15.02
CA ASP A 649 12.10 33.94 15.45
C ASP A 649 12.18 34.44 16.94
N ASP A 650 13.34 34.33 17.59
CA ASP A 650 13.47 34.54 19.03
C ASP A 650 13.91 35.97 19.38
N LEU A 651 14.86 36.53 18.65
CA LEU A 651 15.45 37.81 19.04
C LEU A 651 15.91 38.66 17.85
N VAL A 652 15.47 39.90 17.82
CA VAL A 652 16.05 40.99 17.04
C VAL A 652 16.82 41.92 17.97
N SER A 653 18.04 42.26 17.63
CA SER A 653 18.85 43.23 18.36
C SER A 653 19.58 44.15 17.40
N LEU A 654 19.03 45.32 17.15
CA LEU A 654 19.58 46.35 16.26
C LEU A 654 19.90 47.60 17.08
N ARG A 655 20.98 48.28 16.69
CA ARG A 655 21.31 49.60 17.16
C ARG A 655 21.59 50.50 15.98
N GLY A 656 21.28 51.76 16.10
CA GLY A 656 21.48 52.65 14.97
C GLY A 656 21.47 54.11 15.32
N THR A 657 21.62 54.91 14.30
CA THR A 657 21.51 56.36 14.34
C THR A 657 20.59 56.82 13.25
N LEU A 658 19.64 57.64 13.56
CA LEU A 658 18.76 58.35 12.62
C LEU A 658 19.26 59.81 12.54
N VAL A 659 19.46 60.25 11.32
CA VAL A 659 19.95 61.64 11.02
C VAL A 659 18.86 62.37 10.24
N PRO A 660 18.17 63.38 10.83
CA PRO A 660 17.24 64.22 10.15
C PRO A 660 17.97 65.11 9.11
N ALA A 661 17.34 65.39 7.99
CA ALA A 661 17.87 66.31 6.99
C ALA A 661 17.54 67.77 7.44
N THR A 662 18.23 68.21 8.46
CA THR A 662 18.13 69.61 8.98
C THR A 662 19.01 70.52 8.16
N THR A 663 18.68 71.85 8.13
CA THR A 663 19.49 72.84 7.47
C THR A 663 20.94 72.85 7.95
N ILE A 664 21.18 72.61 9.23
CA ILE A 664 22.52 72.51 9.83
C ILE A 664 23.33 71.33 9.20
N ASN A 665 22.73 70.14 9.09
CA ASN A 665 23.38 68.99 8.51
C ASN A 665 23.68 69.19 7.01
N LYS A 666 22.79 69.86 6.28
CA LYS A 666 23.02 70.25 4.87
C LYS A 666 24.11 71.25 4.70
N PHE A 667 24.12 72.30 5.56
CA PHE A 667 25.14 73.34 5.50
C PHE A 667 26.56 72.79 5.84
N VAL A 668 26.72 72.04 6.90
CA VAL A 668 28.00 71.44 7.26
C VAL A 668 28.50 70.46 6.20
N GLY A 669 27.60 69.67 5.61
CA GLY A 669 27.93 68.71 4.57
C GLY A 669 28.39 69.37 3.26
N SER A 670 28.01 70.60 3.00
CA SER A 670 28.40 71.35 1.81
C SER A 670 29.79 72.01 1.90
N ILE A 671 30.41 72.04 3.06
CA ILE A 671 31.73 72.64 3.25
C ILE A 671 32.83 71.67 2.74
N PRO A 672 33.62 72.00 1.70
CA PRO A 672 34.69 71.14 1.16
C PRO A 672 35.69 70.74 2.30
N ILE A 673 36.16 69.53 2.29
CA ILE A 673 37.10 68.90 3.27
C ILE A 673 36.54 68.78 4.67
N LEU A 674 35.92 69.79 5.29
CA LEU A 674 35.29 69.75 6.58
C LEU A 674 34.03 68.91 6.56
N GLY A 675 33.26 68.96 5.46
CA GLY A 675 32.05 68.13 5.25
C GLY A 675 32.39 66.66 5.32
N ASP A 676 33.43 66.20 4.63
CA ASP A 676 33.85 64.79 4.61
C ASP A 676 34.33 64.33 5.99
N ILE A 677 34.99 65.20 6.78
CA ILE A 677 35.49 64.87 8.14
C ILE A 677 34.32 64.83 9.15
N LEU A 678 33.46 65.83 9.14
CA LEU A 678 32.40 66.05 10.13
C LEU A 678 31.12 65.25 9.82
N VAL A 679 30.76 65.17 8.56
CA VAL A 679 29.53 64.49 8.09
C VAL A 679 29.78 63.07 7.64
N GLY A 680 30.95 62.75 7.10
CA GLY A 680 31.35 61.45 6.59
C GLY A 680 31.30 61.37 5.08
N LYS A 681 31.90 60.33 4.48
CA LYS A 681 32.06 60.15 3.04
C LYS A 681 30.83 59.68 2.29
N LYS A 682 29.82 59.21 2.99
CA LYS A 682 28.56 58.73 2.34
C LYS A 682 27.51 59.86 2.37
N THR A 683 26.84 60.07 1.25
CA THR A 683 25.74 61.06 1.13
C THR A 683 24.66 60.73 2.16
N GLY A 684 24.17 61.74 2.89
CA GLY A 684 23.14 61.59 3.94
C GLY A 684 23.66 61.35 5.35
N GLU A 685 24.98 61.26 5.56
CA GLU A 685 25.54 61.31 6.94
C GLU A 685 25.48 62.75 7.45
N GLY A 686 24.94 62.99 8.66
CA GLY A 686 24.78 64.31 9.28
C GLY A 686 25.69 64.46 10.52
N VAL A 687 25.89 65.72 10.97
CA VAL A 687 26.65 66.00 12.18
C VAL A 687 25.89 65.59 13.43
N PHE A 688 24.61 65.83 13.49
CA PHE A 688 23.74 65.46 14.64
C PHE A 688 22.79 64.33 14.26
N GLY A 689 22.62 63.38 15.15
CA GLY A 689 21.75 62.22 14.93
C GLY A 689 21.19 61.64 16.20
N VAL A 690 20.04 61.00 16.10
CA VAL A 690 19.35 60.30 17.20
C VAL A 690 19.86 58.86 17.30
N SER A 691 20.51 58.52 18.39
CA SER A 691 20.97 57.16 18.61
C SER A 691 19.86 56.33 19.27
N PHE A 692 19.59 55.15 18.71
CA PHE A 692 18.51 54.28 19.18
C PHE A 692 18.91 52.81 19.20
N LYS A 693 18.12 52.03 19.92
CA LYS A 693 18.23 50.57 19.98
C LYS A 693 16.84 49.94 19.83
N ILE A 694 16.75 48.90 18.98
CA ILE A 694 15.56 48.07 18.79
C ILE A 694 15.90 46.67 19.31
N LYS A 695 15.16 46.17 20.30
CA LYS A 695 15.40 44.85 20.88
C LYS A 695 14.09 44.17 21.27
N GLY A 696 13.99 42.85 21.00
CA GLY A 696 12.85 42.01 21.37
C GLY A 696 12.60 40.92 20.37
N PRO A 697 11.63 40.03 20.65
CA PRO A 697 11.16 39.07 19.66
C PRO A 697 10.52 39.81 18.47
N PRO A 698 10.54 39.24 17.23
CA PRO A 698 10.05 39.89 16.01
C PRO A 698 8.60 40.44 16.09
N LYS A 699 7.79 39.85 16.97
CA LYS A 699 6.38 40.27 17.19
C LYS A 699 6.20 41.38 18.25
N ASP A 700 7.21 41.59 19.09
CA ASP A 700 7.19 42.57 20.20
C ASP A 700 8.51 43.30 20.31
N LEU A 701 8.78 44.22 19.37
CA LEU A 701 10.02 44.97 19.31
C LEU A 701 9.91 46.23 20.22
N LYS A 702 10.86 46.40 21.15
CA LYS A 702 10.99 47.57 21.99
C LYS A 702 12.04 48.50 21.45
N THR A 703 11.68 49.78 21.27
CA THR A 703 12.59 50.84 20.80
C THR A 703 12.94 51.75 21.97
N THR A 704 14.24 52.02 22.12
CA THR A 704 14.78 52.94 23.13
C THR A 704 15.72 53.95 22.47
N VAL A 705 15.74 55.14 22.94
CA VAL A 705 16.62 56.26 22.48
C VAL A 705 17.62 56.60 23.58
N ASN A 706 18.85 56.95 23.18
CA ASN A 706 19.89 57.40 24.10
C ASN A 706 20.03 58.93 24.00
N PRO A 707 19.48 59.72 24.95
CA PRO A 707 19.47 61.19 24.91
C PRO A 707 20.86 61.83 24.88
N ILE A 708 21.80 61.26 25.61
CA ILE A 708 23.17 61.74 25.70
C ILE A 708 23.93 61.64 24.39
N LYS A 709 23.81 60.51 23.71
CA LYS A 709 24.44 60.31 22.40
C LYS A 709 23.73 61.09 21.28
N THR A 710 22.49 61.51 21.47
CA THR A 710 21.71 62.26 20.50
C THR A 710 22.23 63.69 20.35
N LEU A 711 22.77 64.29 21.41
CA LEU A 711 23.31 65.65 21.41
C LEU A 711 24.82 65.73 21.07
N THR A 712 25.50 64.60 20.94
CA THR A 712 26.93 64.50 20.65
C THR A 712 27.15 64.48 19.13
N PRO A 713 28.01 65.35 18.57
CA PRO A 713 28.37 65.27 17.15
C PRO A 713 28.85 63.86 16.74
N ARG A 714 28.42 63.40 15.60
CA ARG A 714 28.57 62.01 15.20
C ARG A 714 30.03 61.56 15.03
N PHE A 715 30.93 62.48 14.66
CA PHE A 715 32.37 62.20 14.60
C PHE A 715 32.96 61.81 15.96
N ILE A 716 32.49 62.40 17.08
CA ILE A 716 32.90 62.04 18.42
C ILE A 716 32.36 60.69 18.80
N THR A 717 31.09 60.37 18.50
CA THR A 717 30.48 59.07 18.79
C THR A 717 31.15 57.96 17.98
N ARG A 718 31.50 58.18 16.72
CA ARG A 718 32.31 57.25 15.91
C ARG A 718 33.67 56.97 16.48
N THR A 719 34.39 58.01 16.94
CA THR A 719 35.71 57.85 17.56
C THR A 719 35.65 57.05 18.83
N LEU A 720 34.65 57.30 19.69
CA LEU A 720 34.40 56.55 20.92
C LEU A 720 33.99 55.07 20.64
N GLU A 721 33.23 54.82 19.58
CA GLU A 721 32.84 53.45 19.18
C GLU A 721 34.01 52.68 18.57
N LYS A 722 34.93 53.34 17.83
CA LYS A 722 36.16 52.72 17.36
C LYS A 722 37.09 52.34 18.53
N ILE A 723 37.27 53.22 19.51
CA ILE A 723 38.08 52.95 20.71
C ILE A 723 37.52 51.77 21.52
N LYS A 724 36.15 51.63 21.63
CA LYS A 724 35.50 50.51 22.31
C LYS A 724 35.56 49.18 21.52
N LYS A 725 35.85 49.20 20.23
CA LYS A 725 36.00 47.98 19.41
C LYS A 725 37.45 47.48 19.38
N THR A 726 38.41 48.29 19.85
CA THR A 726 39.83 47.96 19.92
C THR A 726 40.26 47.49 21.29
N ASN A 727 39.45 47.64 22.31
CA ASN A 727 39.55 47.02 23.64
C ASN A 727 38.47 45.92 23.73
#